data_f96652010764d18313bd18863d5772d8
#
_entry.id   f96652010764d18313bd18863d5772d8
#
_cell.length_a   1.000
_cell.length_b   1.000
_cell.length_c   1.000
_cell.angle_alpha   90.00
_cell.angle_beta   90.00
_cell.angle_gamma   90.00
#
_symmetry.space_group_name_H-M   'P 1'
#
loop_
_entity.id
_entity.type
_entity.pdbx_description
1 polymer ?
#
loop_
_entity_poly.entity_id
_entity_poly.type
_entity_poly.pdbx_seq_one_letter_code
_entity_poly.pdbx_strand_id
1 'polypeptide(L)'
;MIKPLLIEIGVEELPAIPFLKELPNIEKLWLDILEKNALACDFEFYYTPRRLVLWHSAFPTQQASREEEFFGAPLSVALKDGEPTAAALGFAKKCGVAFSEVTHTLKEGKEVLYYKKSIAGSESKVLLKEMIEAFIKGLNFGKSMRWGFLEESFIRPIRWLGCMLGDEHVSFSLFGVESTPFSYPHRTISYEPFAYMFAGDYFERLSERGVVLYPAIRKEIILTDFAVIEKKEGVSIEIDEDLLNEVIAITESPKALIGSFEERFLRLPPEVIITSMKENQRYFPVFKDGKLTNRFIVVSNAISDDYDLIVRGNEKVLRARLSDALFFLDNDLKRGLSFEGLKDITYLDGLGSLFDKEVRENAIALFLVSKYETMLLQTAPHLNASTLKALMERSVMLSKADLLSEMVYEFTELQGLMGHYYANAFNEDALLALALKEQYLPNSEESALPSTLFSSIVALSYKLDSLIALFSIDKIPTGAKDPYALRRAVNGIIKIVLEQKIAFDIHADLKALAQNYKAFDFDVLETFFLERLYQFFDVNPSIVKAVMSSGERDIVKMALKIKALASITQTEDFKQSVSTFKRVANIIKNIDVNADLHVNEALFENEYEKALYQAFKAVVSVKYETYEENLDALFGLKSDIDAFFDNVMVNAEDVNVKSNRQNLIAQIYMAFRSIADIKEISI
;
A
#
# COMPACT_ATOMS: atom_id res chain seq x y z
N MET A 1 -41.74 2.46 -15.62
CA MET A 1 -41.59 1.30 -16.52
C MET A 1 -40.11 0.92 -16.50
N ILE A 2 -39.79 -0.37 -16.63
CA ILE A 2 -38.40 -0.86 -16.63
C ILE A 2 -38.15 -1.56 -17.97
N LYS A 3 -36.92 -1.38 -18.51
CA LYS A 3 -36.44 -2.07 -19.73
C LYS A 3 -34.97 -2.48 -19.48
N PRO A 4 -34.46 -3.50 -20.12
CA PRO A 4 -33.01 -3.77 -20.09
C PRO A 4 -32.26 -2.64 -20.81
N LEU A 5 -31.07 -2.26 -20.29
CA LEU A 5 -30.19 -1.27 -20.91
C LEU A 5 -28.84 -1.89 -21.19
N LEU A 6 -28.40 -1.77 -22.41
CA LEU A 6 -27.03 -2.10 -22.84
C LEU A 6 -26.30 -0.84 -23.27
N ILE A 7 -25.12 -0.61 -22.71
CA ILE A 7 -24.18 0.41 -23.18
C ILE A 7 -22.88 -0.29 -23.54
N GLU A 8 -22.41 -0.13 -24.78
CA GLU A 8 -21.12 -0.62 -25.25
C GLU A 8 -20.25 0.58 -25.69
N ILE A 9 -19.04 0.65 -25.13
CA ILE A 9 -18.02 1.61 -25.52
C ILE A 9 -16.91 0.82 -26.20
N GLY A 10 -16.86 0.86 -27.51
CA GLY A 10 -15.87 0.18 -28.31
C GLY A 10 -14.63 1.03 -28.49
N VAL A 11 -13.47 0.44 -28.26
CA VAL A 11 -12.18 1.14 -28.25
C VAL A 11 -11.12 0.37 -29.05
N GLU A 12 -10.02 1.04 -29.40
CA GLU A 12 -8.79 0.31 -29.74
C GLU A 12 -8.29 -0.44 -28.51
N GLU A 13 -7.44 -1.44 -28.69
CA GLU A 13 -7.01 -2.33 -27.59
C GLU A 13 -6.50 -1.57 -26.37
N LEU A 14 -7.20 -1.74 -25.26
CA LEU A 14 -6.84 -1.15 -23.97
C LEU A 14 -5.55 -1.78 -23.45
N PRO A 15 -4.59 -0.99 -22.94
CA PRO A 15 -3.42 -1.53 -22.27
C PRO A 15 -3.82 -2.14 -20.92
N ALA A 16 -3.45 -3.41 -20.68
CA ALA A 16 -3.92 -4.17 -19.52
C ALA A 16 -3.60 -3.49 -18.18
N ILE A 17 -2.34 -3.14 -17.94
CA ILE A 17 -1.90 -2.61 -16.62
C ILE A 17 -2.66 -1.33 -16.22
N PRO A 18 -2.77 -0.27 -17.06
CA PRO A 18 -3.57 0.90 -16.72
C PRO A 18 -5.05 0.57 -16.52
N PHE A 19 -5.59 -0.33 -17.34
CA PHE A 19 -6.98 -0.75 -17.25
C PHE A 19 -7.27 -1.50 -15.93
N LEU A 20 -6.45 -2.47 -15.57
CA LEU A 20 -6.60 -3.25 -14.34
C LEU A 20 -6.45 -2.39 -13.07
N LYS A 21 -5.63 -1.35 -13.12
CA LYS A 21 -5.53 -0.38 -12.02
C LYS A 21 -6.79 0.45 -11.83
N GLU A 22 -7.50 0.78 -12.90
CA GLU A 22 -8.74 1.54 -12.84
C GLU A 22 -9.97 0.65 -12.59
N LEU A 23 -9.89 -0.64 -12.89
CA LEU A 23 -11.00 -1.58 -12.80
C LEU A 23 -11.81 -1.52 -11.48
N PRO A 24 -11.19 -1.43 -10.29
CA PRO A 24 -11.93 -1.31 -9.02
C PRO A 24 -12.78 -0.03 -8.91
N ASN A 25 -12.47 1.01 -9.68
CA ASN A 25 -13.16 2.30 -9.65
C ASN A 25 -14.29 2.40 -10.68
N ILE A 26 -14.28 1.55 -11.71
CA ILE A 26 -15.22 1.64 -12.85
C ILE A 26 -16.66 1.46 -12.38
N GLU A 27 -16.94 0.42 -11.62
CA GLU A 27 -18.30 0.15 -11.12
C GLU A 27 -18.78 1.25 -10.16
N LYS A 28 -17.90 1.69 -9.26
CA LYS A 28 -18.21 2.79 -8.33
C LYS A 28 -18.55 4.08 -9.08
N LEU A 29 -17.79 4.41 -10.11
CA LEU A 29 -18.02 5.60 -10.92
C LEU A 29 -19.41 5.56 -11.59
N TRP A 30 -19.81 4.39 -12.13
CA TRP A 30 -21.12 4.25 -12.73
C TRP A 30 -22.25 4.32 -11.70
N LEU A 31 -22.09 3.71 -10.53
CA LEU A 31 -23.02 3.83 -9.40
C LEU A 31 -23.24 5.30 -9.00
N ASP A 32 -22.18 6.06 -8.81
CA ASP A 32 -22.24 7.47 -8.46
C ASP A 32 -23.01 8.30 -9.53
N ILE A 33 -22.85 7.96 -10.82
CA ILE A 33 -23.57 8.59 -11.93
C ILE A 33 -25.06 8.23 -11.89
N LEU A 34 -25.39 6.97 -11.64
CA LEU A 34 -26.78 6.51 -11.50
C LEU A 34 -27.49 7.21 -10.33
N GLU A 35 -26.85 7.27 -9.16
CA GLU A 35 -27.39 7.94 -7.97
C GLU A 35 -27.62 9.43 -8.22
N LYS A 36 -26.62 10.11 -8.80
CA LYS A 36 -26.71 11.54 -9.13
C LYS A 36 -27.90 11.85 -10.07
N ASN A 37 -28.24 10.90 -10.94
CA ASN A 37 -29.35 11.04 -11.88
C ASN A 37 -30.66 10.44 -11.35
N ALA A 38 -30.74 10.01 -10.10
CA ALA A 38 -31.92 9.35 -9.50
C ALA A 38 -32.42 8.14 -10.35
N LEU A 39 -31.48 7.34 -10.86
CA LEU A 39 -31.71 6.15 -11.67
C LEU A 39 -30.98 4.93 -11.07
N ALA A 40 -30.73 4.93 -9.76
CA ALA A 40 -30.06 3.85 -9.06
C ALA A 40 -30.76 2.50 -9.33
N CYS A 41 -30.01 1.53 -9.82
CA CYS A 41 -30.46 0.17 -10.13
C CYS A 41 -29.24 -0.74 -10.28
N ASP A 42 -29.47 -2.05 -10.21
CA ASP A 42 -28.42 -3.05 -10.39
C ASP A 42 -27.87 -3.05 -11.82
N PHE A 43 -26.58 -3.35 -11.95
CA PHE A 43 -25.92 -3.51 -13.23
C PHE A 43 -24.76 -4.49 -13.12
N GLU A 44 -24.28 -4.93 -14.27
CA GLU A 44 -23.10 -5.75 -14.43
C GLU A 44 -22.13 -5.06 -15.37
N PHE A 45 -20.84 -5.13 -15.05
CA PHE A 45 -19.79 -4.56 -15.89
C PHE A 45 -18.97 -5.68 -16.52
N TYR A 46 -18.83 -5.64 -17.84
CA TYR A 46 -18.02 -6.57 -18.61
C TYR A 46 -17.03 -5.82 -19.49
N TYR A 47 -15.94 -6.49 -19.80
CA TYR A 47 -14.90 -5.89 -20.64
C TYR A 47 -14.18 -6.94 -21.49
N THR A 48 -13.62 -6.46 -22.59
CA THR A 48 -12.56 -7.11 -23.36
C THR A 48 -11.49 -6.07 -23.68
N PRO A 49 -10.35 -6.40 -24.31
CA PRO A 49 -9.40 -5.37 -24.70
C PRO A 49 -9.99 -4.28 -25.62
N ARG A 50 -11.07 -4.57 -26.31
CA ARG A 50 -11.66 -3.67 -27.31
C ARG A 50 -13.00 -3.07 -26.91
N ARG A 51 -13.57 -3.39 -25.75
CA ARG A 51 -14.88 -2.87 -25.31
C ARG A 51 -15.06 -2.84 -23.81
N LEU A 52 -15.82 -1.84 -23.36
CA LEU A 52 -16.39 -1.74 -22.03
C LEU A 52 -17.90 -1.86 -22.17
N VAL A 53 -18.53 -2.71 -21.36
CA VAL A 53 -19.97 -2.99 -21.46
C VAL A 53 -20.62 -2.83 -20.10
N LEU A 54 -21.62 -1.94 -20.04
CA LEU A 54 -22.52 -1.80 -18.89
C LEU A 54 -23.85 -2.43 -19.25
N TRP A 55 -24.28 -3.38 -18.44
CA TRP A 55 -25.51 -4.13 -18.63
C TRP A 55 -26.45 -3.98 -17.45
N HIS A 56 -27.67 -3.55 -17.71
CA HIS A 56 -28.77 -3.52 -16.75
C HIS A 56 -29.88 -4.44 -17.23
N SER A 57 -30.22 -5.45 -16.47
CA SER A 57 -31.37 -6.30 -16.77
C SER A 57 -32.72 -5.59 -16.56
N ALA A 58 -32.72 -4.58 -15.66
CA ALA A 58 -33.93 -3.83 -15.26
C ALA A 58 -33.60 -2.35 -15.01
N PHE A 59 -33.53 -1.54 -16.08
CA PHE A 59 -33.23 -0.11 -16.00
C PHE A 59 -34.51 0.73 -16.00
N PRO A 60 -34.66 1.74 -15.10
CA PRO A 60 -35.82 2.64 -15.10
C PRO A 60 -35.88 3.48 -16.36
N THR A 61 -37.02 3.47 -17.07
CA THR A 61 -37.20 4.30 -18.30
C THR A 61 -37.48 5.77 -18.01
N GLN A 62 -37.69 6.11 -16.75
CA GLN A 62 -37.95 7.46 -16.26
C GLN A 62 -37.42 7.62 -14.84
N GLN A 63 -36.89 8.79 -14.53
CA GLN A 63 -36.53 9.15 -13.16
C GLN A 63 -37.79 9.15 -12.27
N ALA A 64 -37.58 8.82 -10.98
CA ALA A 64 -38.64 9.04 -10.02
C ALA A 64 -39.00 10.53 -9.92
N SER A 65 -40.28 10.82 -9.82
CA SER A 65 -40.73 12.19 -9.55
C SER A 65 -40.14 12.63 -8.21
N ARG A 66 -39.54 13.79 -8.16
CA ARG A 66 -39.02 14.39 -6.96
C ARG A 66 -39.89 15.53 -6.46
N GLU A 67 -39.98 15.65 -5.17
CA GLU A 67 -40.63 16.77 -4.53
C GLU A 67 -39.57 17.82 -4.16
N GLU A 68 -39.74 19.04 -4.61
CA GLU A 68 -38.86 20.16 -4.25
C GLU A 68 -39.60 21.08 -3.30
N GLU A 69 -39.06 21.32 -2.14
CA GLU A 69 -39.65 22.15 -1.11
C GLU A 69 -39.06 23.57 -1.18
N PHE A 70 -39.97 24.55 -1.31
CA PHE A 70 -39.64 25.96 -1.32
C PHE A 70 -40.09 26.60 -0.02
N PHE A 71 -39.20 27.32 0.62
CA PHE A 71 -39.47 28.09 1.82
C PHE A 71 -39.38 29.58 1.51
N GLY A 72 -40.41 30.32 1.90
CA GLY A 72 -40.50 31.76 1.70
C GLY A 72 -40.35 32.58 2.99
N ALA A 73 -40.85 33.82 2.94
CA ALA A 73 -40.81 34.70 4.08
C ALA A 73 -41.69 34.21 5.25
N PRO A 74 -41.36 34.61 6.48
CA PRO A 74 -42.26 34.39 7.64
C PRO A 74 -43.68 34.95 7.39
N LEU A 75 -44.70 34.27 7.84
CA LEU A 75 -46.09 34.66 7.64
C LEU A 75 -46.38 36.08 8.11
N SER A 76 -45.73 36.55 9.17
CA SER A 76 -45.81 37.91 9.68
C SER A 76 -45.33 38.99 8.71
N VAL A 77 -44.50 38.61 7.73
CA VAL A 77 -43.99 39.49 6.66
C VAL A 77 -44.73 39.25 5.35
N ALA A 78 -45.21 38.03 5.14
CA ALA A 78 -45.83 37.56 3.92
C ALA A 78 -47.32 38.04 3.83
N LEU A 79 -48.00 38.21 4.97
CA LEU A 79 -49.37 38.67 5.04
C LEU A 79 -49.47 39.97 5.83
N LYS A 80 -50.27 40.91 5.34
CA LYS A 80 -50.64 42.15 6.02
C LYS A 80 -52.16 42.29 5.98
N ASP A 81 -52.81 42.34 7.13
CA ASP A 81 -54.26 42.43 7.27
C ASP A 81 -55.03 41.28 6.53
N GLY A 82 -54.39 40.12 6.41
CA GLY A 82 -54.91 38.94 5.69
C GLY A 82 -54.62 38.93 4.19
N GLU A 83 -54.06 40.01 3.62
CA GLU A 83 -53.77 40.14 2.19
C GLU A 83 -52.25 39.85 1.89
N PRO A 84 -51.95 39.24 0.74
CA PRO A 84 -50.57 38.89 0.41
C PRO A 84 -49.75 40.11 0.11
N THR A 85 -48.59 40.25 0.74
CA THR A 85 -47.61 41.31 0.47
C THR A 85 -46.83 41.05 -0.83
N ALA A 86 -46.04 42.05 -1.28
CA ALA A 86 -45.13 41.87 -2.41
C ALA A 86 -44.16 40.71 -2.23
N ALA A 87 -43.75 40.42 -0.99
CA ALA A 87 -42.88 39.28 -0.65
C ALA A 87 -43.59 37.94 -0.88
N ALA A 88 -44.87 37.84 -0.52
CA ALA A 88 -45.67 36.65 -0.72
C ALA A 88 -45.97 36.40 -2.23
N LEU A 89 -46.33 37.45 -2.96
CA LEU A 89 -46.54 37.37 -4.40
C LEU A 89 -45.26 37.05 -5.17
N GLY A 90 -44.10 37.60 -4.71
CA GLY A 90 -42.80 37.30 -5.25
C GLY A 90 -42.39 35.82 -5.05
N PHE A 91 -42.74 35.26 -3.89
CA PHE A 91 -42.52 33.85 -3.60
C PHE A 91 -43.40 32.93 -4.46
N ALA A 92 -44.72 33.22 -4.61
CA ALA A 92 -45.62 32.51 -5.46
C ALA A 92 -45.16 32.53 -6.94
N LYS A 93 -44.68 33.69 -7.40
CA LYS A 93 -44.11 33.86 -8.76
C LYS A 93 -42.82 33.04 -8.91
N LYS A 94 -41.95 33.01 -7.88
CA LYS A 94 -40.74 32.16 -7.89
C LYS A 94 -41.07 30.67 -7.98
N CYS A 95 -42.15 30.24 -7.30
CA CYS A 95 -42.62 28.86 -7.36
C CYS A 95 -43.38 28.54 -8.65
N GLY A 96 -43.75 29.54 -9.43
CA GLY A 96 -44.53 29.41 -10.69
C GLY A 96 -45.99 29.04 -10.47
N VAL A 97 -46.62 29.48 -9.36
CA VAL A 97 -47.99 29.16 -8.96
C VAL A 97 -48.77 30.38 -8.50
N ALA A 98 -50.09 30.27 -8.43
CA ALA A 98 -50.89 31.27 -7.80
C ALA A 98 -50.69 31.29 -6.27
N PHE A 99 -50.84 32.46 -5.63
CA PHE A 99 -50.63 32.55 -4.18
C PHE A 99 -51.61 31.66 -3.41
N SER A 100 -52.80 31.41 -3.92
CA SER A 100 -53.80 30.50 -3.34
C SER A 100 -53.30 29.03 -3.22
N GLU A 101 -52.24 28.66 -3.95
CA GLU A 101 -51.63 27.33 -3.91
C GLU A 101 -50.45 27.24 -2.92
N VAL A 102 -50.01 28.38 -2.40
CA VAL A 102 -48.96 28.46 -1.41
C VAL A 102 -49.51 28.14 -0.03
N THR A 103 -48.87 27.23 0.68
CA THR A 103 -49.18 26.87 2.03
C THR A 103 -48.17 27.45 3.05
N HIS A 104 -48.27 27.11 4.29
CA HIS A 104 -47.27 27.51 5.30
C HIS A 104 -46.86 26.30 6.15
N THR A 105 -45.64 26.36 6.70
CA THR A 105 -45.10 25.34 7.55
C THR A 105 -44.19 25.94 8.64
N LEU A 106 -43.95 25.20 9.71
CA LEU A 106 -43.06 25.62 10.79
C LEU A 106 -41.59 25.33 10.40
N LYS A 107 -40.76 26.36 10.35
CA LYS A 107 -39.30 26.23 10.15
C LYS A 107 -38.59 27.07 11.21
N GLU A 108 -37.71 26.44 11.98
CA GLU A 108 -36.94 27.10 13.06
C GLU A 108 -37.81 27.88 14.05
N GLY A 109 -38.99 27.31 14.39
CA GLY A 109 -39.94 27.94 15.32
C GLY A 109 -40.75 29.11 14.77
N LYS A 110 -40.68 29.39 13.45
CA LYS A 110 -41.45 30.43 12.77
C LYS A 110 -42.30 29.82 11.65
N GLU A 111 -43.55 30.24 11.56
CA GLU A 111 -44.38 29.90 10.37
C GLU A 111 -43.87 30.69 9.14
N VAL A 112 -43.52 29.96 8.12
CA VAL A 112 -43.03 30.52 6.83
C VAL A 112 -43.89 30.03 5.67
N LEU A 113 -43.94 30.83 4.58
CA LEU A 113 -44.57 30.35 3.35
C LEU A 113 -43.86 29.10 2.86
N TYR A 114 -44.63 28.13 2.39
CA TYR A 114 -44.18 26.85 1.94
C TYR A 114 -44.89 26.43 0.69
N TYR A 115 -44.15 25.90 -0.26
CA TYR A 115 -44.72 25.28 -1.45
C TYR A 115 -43.92 24.02 -1.79
N LYS A 116 -44.63 22.94 -2.05
CA LYS A 116 -44.08 21.66 -2.44
C LYS A 116 -44.43 21.39 -3.89
N LYS A 117 -43.41 21.41 -4.75
CA LYS A 117 -43.54 21.19 -6.17
C LYS A 117 -43.17 19.77 -6.54
N SER A 118 -44.07 19.02 -7.11
CA SER A 118 -43.73 17.75 -7.74
C SER A 118 -43.11 18.01 -9.12
N ILE A 119 -41.85 17.64 -9.28
CA ILE A 119 -41.15 17.70 -10.57
C ILE A 119 -41.22 16.31 -11.16
N ALA A 120 -41.89 16.17 -12.32
CA ALA A 120 -41.88 14.90 -13.04
C ALA A 120 -40.45 14.54 -13.45
N GLY A 121 -40.06 13.28 -13.23
CA GLY A 121 -38.76 12.81 -13.67
C GLY A 121 -38.63 12.85 -15.20
N SER A 122 -37.41 13.11 -15.67
CA SER A 122 -37.09 13.07 -17.10
C SER A 122 -37.07 11.62 -17.61
N GLU A 123 -37.36 11.44 -18.89
CA GLU A 123 -37.14 10.16 -19.55
C GLU A 123 -35.65 9.80 -19.53
N SER A 124 -35.31 8.57 -19.14
CA SER A 124 -33.92 8.14 -18.97
C SER A 124 -33.12 8.22 -20.27
N LYS A 125 -33.77 7.96 -21.43
CA LYS A 125 -33.08 8.02 -22.72
C LYS A 125 -32.48 9.39 -23.03
N VAL A 126 -33.07 10.48 -22.52
CA VAL A 126 -32.58 11.86 -22.73
C VAL A 126 -31.31 12.10 -21.91
N LEU A 127 -31.18 11.42 -20.77
CA LEU A 127 -30.06 11.58 -19.85
C LEU A 127 -28.84 10.67 -20.19
N LEU A 128 -29.08 9.57 -20.90
CA LEU A 128 -28.05 8.56 -21.19
C LEU A 128 -26.81 9.15 -21.86
N LYS A 129 -26.94 10.08 -22.78
CA LYS A 129 -25.79 10.74 -23.43
C LYS A 129 -24.88 11.40 -22.42
N GLU A 130 -25.42 12.24 -21.53
CA GLU A 130 -24.64 12.97 -20.53
C GLU A 130 -24.06 12.02 -19.48
N MET A 131 -24.78 10.97 -19.12
CA MET A 131 -24.32 9.94 -18.20
C MET A 131 -23.14 9.16 -18.77
N ILE A 132 -23.22 8.72 -20.04
CA ILE A 132 -22.14 8.00 -20.73
C ILE A 132 -20.92 8.91 -20.92
N GLU A 133 -21.14 10.18 -21.26
CA GLU A 133 -20.06 11.16 -21.37
C GLU A 133 -19.33 11.37 -20.03
N ALA A 134 -20.12 11.53 -18.95
CA ALA A 134 -19.58 11.66 -17.60
C ALA A 134 -18.80 10.40 -17.17
N PHE A 135 -19.28 9.22 -17.52
CA PHE A 135 -18.59 7.95 -17.26
C PHE A 135 -17.25 7.90 -17.99
N ILE A 136 -17.23 8.12 -19.31
CA ILE A 136 -16.00 8.07 -20.10
C ILE A 136 -14.97 9.09 -19.59
N LYS A 137 -15.39 10.33 -19.30
CA LYS A 137 -14.52 11.40 -18.78
C LYS A 137 -14.06 11.17 -17.35
N GLY A 138 -14.82 10.40 -16.56
CA GLY A 138 -14.50 10.07 -15.17
C GLY A 138 -13.46 8.98 -15.03
N LEU A 139 -13.23 8.15 -16.06
CA LEU A 139 -12.22 7.08 -16.03
C LEU A 139 -10.81 7.66 -16.06
N ASN A 140 -9.96 7.19 -15.13
CA ASN A 140 -8.59 7.67 -14.96
C ASN A 140 -7.55 6.57 -15.13
N PHE A 141 -7.01 6.43 -16.31
CA PHE A 141 -5.97 5.45 -16.62
C PHE A 141 -4.54 5.98 -16.42
N GLY A 142 -4.37 7.16 -15.84
CA GLY A 142 -3.07 7.79 -15.63
C GLY A 142 -2.41 8.36 -16.89
N LYS A 143 -2.84 7.93 -18.07
CA LYS A 143 -2.40 8.41 -19.38
C LYS A 143 -3.59 8.54 -20.31
N SER A 144 -3.56 9.54 -21.20
CA SER A 144 -4.56 9.74 -22.23
C SER A 144 -3.92 10.21 -23.52
N MET A 145 -4.62 10.06 -24.64
CA MET A 145 -4.22 10.55 -25.96
C MET A 145 -5.40 11.22 -26.66
N ARG A 146 -5.10 12.11 -27.59
CA ARG A 146 -6.05 12.67 -28.54
C ARG A 146 -5.88 11.97 -29.88
N TRP A 147 -6.93 11.94 -30.69
CA TRP A 147 -6.89 11.36 -32.03
C TRP A 147 -7.70 12.20 -33.03
N GLY A 148 -7.29 12.14 -34.27
CA GLY A 148 -7.91 12.95 -35.32
C GLY A 148 -7.78 14.45 -35.02
N PHE A 149 -8.90 15.17 -35.13
CA PHE A 149 -9.00 16.60 -34.85
C PHE A 149 -9.82 16.90 -33.59
N LEU A 150 -10.01 15.89 -32.72
CA LEU A 150 -10.82 16.00 -31.51
C LEU A 150 -10.04 16.70 -30.39
N GLU A 151 -10.77 17.47 -29.59
CA GLU A 151 -10.23 18.07 -28.36
C GLU A 151 -10.28 17.09 -27.18
N GLU A 152 -11.22 16.15 -27.22
CA GLU A 152 -11.42 15.13 -26.22
C GLU A 152 -10.23 14.15 -26.21
N SER A 153 -10.00 13.55 -25.05
CA SER A 153 -8.94 12.56 -24.85
C SER A 153 -9.45 11.34 -24.12
N PHE A 154 -8.88 10.19 -24.46
CA PHE A 154 -9.11 8.93 -23.77
C PHE A 154 -7.84 8.09 -23.81
N ILE A 155 -7.78 6.95 -23.10
CA ILE A 155 -6.57 6.10 -23.09
C ILE A 155 -6.27 5.49 -24.47
N ARG A 156 -7.32 5.21 -25.25
CA ARG A 156 -7.27 4.72 -26.65
C ARG A 156 -8.42 5.34 -27.43
N PRO A 157 -8.32 5.45 -28.76
CA PRO A 157 -9.42 5.94 -29.57
C PRO A 157 -10.71 5.15 -29.38
N ILE A 158 -11.81 5.86 -29.16
CA ILE A 158 -13.15 5.27 -29.18
C ILE A 158 -13.51 5.05 -30.64
N ARG A 159 -13.95 3.83 -30.97
CA ARG A 159 -14.20 3.38 -32.35
C ARG A 159 -15.66 3.20 -32.69
N TRP A 160 -16.46 2.78 -31.69
CA TRP A 160 -17.91 2.66 -31.83
C TRP A 160 -18.58 2.85 -30.48
N LEU A 161 -19.87 3.20 -30.55
CA LEU A 161 -20.73 3.34 -29.38
C LEU A 161 -22.02 2.58 -29.63
N GLY A 162 -22.46 1.78 -28.67
CA GLY A 162 -23.75 1.11 -28.67
C GLY A 162 -24.56 1.53 -27.45
N CYS A 163 -25.83 1.86 -27.64
CA CYS A 163 -26.78 2.15 -26.56
C CYS A 163 -28.19 1.68 -26.93
N MET A 164 -28.67 0.64 -26.24
CA MET A 164 -30.01 0.08 -26.46
C MET A 164 -30.79 0.04 -25.17
N LEU A 165 -31.97 0.68 -25.17
CA LEU A 165 -32.94 0.63 -24.08
C LEU A 165 -34.09 -0.28 -24.46
N GLY A 166 -34.04 -1.54 -24.06
CA GLY A 166 -34.93 -2.58 -24.56
C GLY A 166 -34.67 -2.89 -26.03
N ASP A 167 -35.62 -2.54 -26.86
CA ASP A 167 -35.61 -2.63 -28.33
C ASP A 167 -35.37 -1.28 -29.02
N GLU A 168 -35.21 -0.21 -28.26
CA GLU A 168 -35.03 1.15 -28.79
C GLU A 168 -33.55 1.53 -28.78
N HIS A 169 -33.03 1.88 -29.96
CA HIS A 169 -31.70 2.48 -30.09
C HIS A 169 -31.71 3.93 -29.59
N VAL A 170 -30.80 4.28 -28.68
CA VAL A 170 -30.62 5.65 -28.18
C VAL A 170 -29.53 6.33 -29.00
N SER A 171 -29.92 7.25 -29.86
CA SER A 171 -29.02 7.95 -30.77
C SER A 171 -28.37 9.17 -30.11
N PHE A 172 -27.04 9.23 -30.14
CA PHE A 172 -26.22 10.37 -29.71
C PHE A 172 -24.84 10.31 -30.38
N SER A 173 -24.07 11.39 -30.26
CA SER A 173 -22.68 11.43 -30.71
C SER A 173 -21.80 11.89 -29.56
N LEU A 174 -20.68 11.16 -29.31
CA LEU A 174 -19.64 11.45 -28.32
C LEU A 174 -18.27 11.10 -28.90
N PHE A 175 -17.24 11.87 -28.58
CA PHE A 175 -15.86 11.64 -29.04
C PHE A 175 -15.74 11.45 -30.55
N GLY A 176 -16.55 12.17 -31.32
CA GLY A 176 -16.60 12.08 -32.79
C GLY A 176 -17.20 10.79 -33.34
N VAL A 177 -17.86 9.98 -32.51
CA VAL A 177 -18.50 8.71 -32.88
C VAL A 177 -20.00 8.78 -32.62
N GLU A 178 -20.81 8.38 -33.62
CA GLU A 178 -22.25 8.20 -33.44
C GLU A 178 -22.54 6.84 -32.81
N SER A 179 -23.52 6.81 -31.89
CA SER A 179 -24.02 5.54 -31.36
C SER A 179 -24.86 4.83 -32.44
N THR A 180 -24.70 3.52 -32.52
CA THR A 180 -25.36 2.65 -33.47
C THR A 180 -25.81 1.33 -32.84
N PRO A 181 -26.82 0.62 -33.39
CA PRO A 181 -27.16 -0.74 -32.93
C PRO A 181 -26.26 -1.79 -33.56
N PHE A 182 -24.95 -1.48 -33.69
CA PHE A 182 -23.95 -2.38 -34.25
C PHE A 182 -22.80 -2.60 -33.28
N SER A 183 -22.27 -3.81 -33.26
CA SER A 183 -21.04 -4.18 -32.58
C SER A 183 -20.08 -4.85 -33.56
N TYR A 184 -18.88 -5.19 -33.10
CA TYR A 184 -17.83 -5.76 -33.93
C TYR A 184 -17.46 -7.18 -33.46
N PRO A 185 -17.26 -8.13 -34.40
CA PRO A 185 -16.81 -9.49 -34.09
C PRO A 185 -15.35 -9.50 -33.59
N HIS A 186 -14.89 -10.68 -33.23
CA HIS A 186 -13.46 -10.90 -33.01
C HIS A 186 -12.68 -10.53 -34.29
N ARG A 187 -11.58 -9.77 -34.14
CA ARG A 187 -10.84 -9.16 -35.28
C ARG A 187 -10.25 -10.18 -36.28
N THR A 188 -9.98 -11.42 -35.82
CA THR A 188 -9.48 -12.47 -36.73
C THR A 188 -10.59 -13.12 -37.55
N ILE A 189 -11.85 -12.91 -37.18
CA ILE A 189 -13.02 -13.41 -37.95
C ILE A 189 -13.42 -12.37 -39.00
N SER A 190 -13.68 -11.12 -38.59
CA SER A 190 -14.12 -10.06 -39.51
C SER A 190 -13.90 -8.67 -38.92
N TYR A 191 -13.80 -7.68 -39.79
CA TYR A 191 -13.83 -6.25 -39.43
C TYR A 191 -15.22 -5.62 -39.69
N GLU A 192 -16.15 -6.37 -40.30
CA GLU A 192 -17.49 -5.88 -40.58
C GLU A 192 -18.36 -5.90 -39.33
N PRO A 193 -19.11 -4.82 -39.05
CA PRO A 193 -20.01 -4.76 -37.91
C PRO A 193 -21.18 -5.71 -38.07
N PHE A 194 -21.79 -6.11 -36.98
CA PHE A 194 -23.04 -6.86 -36.97
C PHE A 194 -24.10 -6.13 -36.16
N ALA A 195 -25.36 -6.23 -36.61
CA ALA A 195 -26.49 -5.64 -35.92
C ALA A 195 -26.99 -6.55 -34.78
N TYR A 196 -27.50 -5.93 -33.71
CA TYR A 196 -28.33 -6.57 -32.70
C TYR A 196 -29.64 -5.82 -32.55
N MET A 197 -30.74 -6.53 -32.33
CA MET A 197 -32.10 -6.00 -32.47
C MET A 197 -32.65 -5.48 -31.14
N PHE A 198 -32.18 -5.97 -30.03
CA PHE A 198 -32.54 -5.55 -28.67
C PHE A 198 -31.38 -5.79 -27.70
N ALA A 199 -31.44 -5.16 -26.57
CA ALA A 199 -30.34 -5.19 -25.60
C ALA A 199 -29.87 -6.61 -25.20
N GLY A 200 -30.79 -7.56 -25.05
CA GLY A 200 -30.43 -8.95 -24.66
C GLY A 200 -29.89 -9.81 -25.82
N ASP A 201 -30.17 -9.51 -27.06
CA ASP A 201 -29.69 -10.23 -28.26
C ASP A 201 -28.16 -10.06 -28.48
N TYR A 202 -27.60 -8.98 -27.93
CA TYR A 202 -26.19 -8.63 -28.05
C TYR A 202 -25.25 -9.76 -27.59
N PHE A 203 -25.53 -10.39 -26.45
CA PHE A 203 -24.64 -11.37 -25.83
C PHE A 203 -24.48 -12.64 -26.69
N GLU A 204 -25.58 -13.18 -27.18
CA GLU A 204 -25.59 -14.35 -28.05
C GLU A 204 -24.87 -14.05 -29.37
N ARG A 205 -25.21 -12.96 -30.03
CA ARG A 205 -24.59 -12.54 -31.28
C ARG A 205 -23.10 -12.26 -31.15
N LEU A 206 -22.66 -11.70 -30.02
CA LEU A 206 -21.25 -11.47 -29.77
C LEU A 206 -20.49 -12.79 -29.58
N SER A 207 -21.07 -13.72 -28.82
CA SER A 207 -20.51 -15.07 -28.62
C SER A 207 -20.36 -15.85 -29.92
N GLU A 208 -21.40 -15.85 -30.78
CA GLU A 208 -21.35 -16.49 -32.11
C GLU A 208 -20.24 -15.94 -33.01
N ARG A 209 -19.75 -14.73 -32.70
CA ARG A 209 -18.70 -14.03 -33.43
C ARG A 209 -17.35 -14.09 -32.75
N GLY A 210 -17.16 -15.11 -31.91
CA GLY A 210 -15.87 -15.46 -31.32
C GLY A 210 -15.39 -14.54 -30.19
N VAL A 211 -16.28 -13.76 -29.57
CA VAL A 211 -15.93 -12.91 -28.44
C VAL A 211 -16.48 -13.49 -27.14
N VAL A 212 -15.61 -13.89 -26.25
CA VAL A 212 -15.93 -14.29 -24.88
C VAL A 212 -15.93 -13.05 -24.00
N LEU A 213 -17.12 -12.46 -23.80
CA LEU A 213 -17.26 -11.18 -23.10
C LEU A 213 -16.91 -11.29 -21.61
N TYR A 214 -17.25 -12.40 -20.95
CA TYR A 214 -17.14 -12.58 -19.51
C TYR A 214 -15.69 -12.89 -19.08
N PRO A 215 -15.04 -12.01 -18.27
CA PRO A 215 -13.66 -12.26 -17.82
C PRO A 215 -13.49 -13.58 -17.06
N ALA A 216 -14.50 -13.95 -16.23
CA ALA A 216 -14.49 -15.20 -15.50
C ALA A 216 -14.46 -16.43 -16.43
N ILE A 217 -15.21 -16.41 -17.53
CA ILE A 217 -15.21 -17.49 -18.52
C ILE A 217 -13.86 -17.55 -19.25
N ARG A 218 -13.26 -16.39 -19.58
CA ARG A 218 -11.91 -16.38 -20.18
C ARG A 218 -10.88 -16.98 -19.22
N LYS A 219 -10.94 -16.66 -17.91
CA LYS A 219 -10.09 -17.29 -16.89
C LYS A 219 -10.27 -18.80 -16.85
N GLU A 220 -11.51 -19.28 -16.84
CA GLU A 220 -11.84 -20.71 -16.83
C GLU A 220 -11.28 -21.45 -18.07
N ILE A 221 -11.43 -20.87 -19.25
CA ILE A 221 -10.88 -21.43 -20.50
C ILE A 221 -9.36 -21.56 -20.40
N ILE A 222 -8.65 -20.50 -19.96
CA ILE A 222 -7.20 -20.50 -19.85
C ILE A 222 -6.74 -21.58 -18.85
N LEU A 223 -7.33 -21.64 -17.66
CA LEU A 223 -6.96 -22.61 -16.63
C LEU A 223 -7.30 -24.05 -17.04
N THR A 224 -8.39 -24.25 -17.76
CA THR A 224 -8.75 -25.56 -18.32
C THR A 224 -7.73 -26.02 -19.36
N ASP A 225 -7.32 -25.12 -20.27
CA ASP A 225 -6.27 -25.42 -21.25
C ASP A 225 -4.94 -25.74 -20.53
N PHE A 226 -4.58 -24.99 -19.47
CA PHE A 226 -3.37 -25.27 -18.66
C PHE A 226 -3.42 -26.68 -18.09
N ALA A 227 -4.51 -27.07 -17.44
CA ALA A 227 -4.66 -28.40 -16.86
C ALA A 227 -4.56 -29.51 -17.90
N VAL A 228 -5.10 -29.31 -19.12
CA VAL A 228 -4.98 -30.26 -20.24
C VAL A 228 -3.52 -30.39 -20.67
N ILE A 229 -2.79 -29.29 -20.79
CA ILE A 229 -1.38 -29.28 -21.18
C ILE A 229 -0.53 -29.95 -20.09
N GLU A 230 -0.72 -29.60 -18.82
CA GLU A 230 -0.01 -30.23 -17.69
C GLU A 230 -0.14 -31.72 -17.67
N LYS A 231 -1.37 -32.21 -17.82
CA LYS A 231 -1.66 -33.65 -17.85
C LYS A 231 -1.03 -34.35 -19.04
N LYS A 232 -1.08 -33.71 -20.22
CA LYS A 232 -0.58 -34.28 -21.45
C LYS A 232 0.95 -34.38 -21.49
N GLU A 233 1.62 -33.30 -21.02
CA GLU A 233 3.07 -33.14 -21.12
C GLU A 233 3.82 -33.59 -19.85
N GLY A 234 3.10 -33.88 -18.75
CA GLY A 234 3.68 -34.27 -17.46
C GLY A 234 4.53 -33.15 -16.84
N VAL A 235 4.02 -31.93 -16.85
CA VAL A 235 4.68 -30.72 -16.40
C VAL A 235 3.76 -29.93 -15.44
N SER A 236 4.28 -28.88 -14.82
CA SER A 236 3.52 -27.88 -14.07
C SER A 236 3.73 -26.49 -14.65
N ILE A 237 2.66 -25.69 -14.68
CA ILE A 237 2.67 -24.31 -15.16
C ILE A 237 2.64 -23.41 -13.94
N GLU A 238 3.61 -22.49 -13.80
CA GLU A 238 3.58 -21.51 -12.73
C GLU A 238 2.58 -20.42 -13.07
N ILE A 239 1.53 -20.32 -12.26
CA ILE A 239 0.48 -19.31 -12.41
C ILE A 239 0.83 -18.11 -11.56
N ASP A 240 1.13 -17.00 -12.23
CA ASP A 240 1.20 -15.68 -11.65
C ASP A 240 -0.15 -15.01 -11.86
N GLU A 241 -0.86 -14.68 -10.78
CA GLU A 241 -2.22 -14.12 -10.86
C GLU A 241 -2.24 -12.74 -11.53
N ASP A 242 -1.20 -11.92 -11.36
CA ASP A 242 -1.12 -10.61 -12.03
C ASP A 242 -0.95 -10.80 -13.54
N LEU A 243 -0.05 -11.69 -13.96
CA LEU A 243 0.12 -12.05 -15.36
C LEU A 243 -1.16 -12.66 -15.94
N LEU A 244 -1.83 -13.56 -15.21
CA LEU A 244 -3.09 -14.15 -15.64
C LEU A 244 -4.17 -13.09 -15.85
N ASN A 245 -4.30 -12.14 -14.94
CA ASN A 245 -5.25 -11.03 -15.07
C ASN A 245 -4.91 -10.13 -16.27
N GLU A 246 -3.61 -9.86 -16.52
CA GLU A 246 -3.20 -9.14 -17.73
C GLU A 246 -3.63 -9.87 -19.00
N VAL A 247 -3.40 -11.18 -19.06
CA VAL A 247 -3.75 -12.03 -20.21
C VAL A 247 -5.25 -12.07 -20.43
N ILE A 248 -6.05 -12.19 -19.36
CA ILE A 248 -7.50 -12.10 -19.41
C ILE A 248 -7.94 -10.75 -19.99
N ALA A 249 -7.28 -9.67 -19.59
CA ALA A 249 -7.63 -8.32 -20.03
C ALA A 249 -7.29 -8.03 -21.50
N ILE A 250 -6.27 -8.71 -22.06
CA ILE A 250 -5.83 -8.49 -23.45
C ILE A 250 -6.39 -9.54 -24.45
N THR A 251 -7.25 -10.45 -24.01
CA THR A 251 -7.85 -11.47 -24.88
C THR A 251 -9.36 -11.35 -24.97
N GLU A 252 -9.91 -11.68 -26.14
CA GLU A 252 -11.35 -11.84 -26.38
C GLU A 252 -11.72 -13.32 -26.57
N SER A 253 -10.77 -14.13 -27.10
CA SER A 253 -10.93 -15.56 -27.34
C SER A 253 -9.63 -16.28 -26.99
N PRO A 254 -9.37 -16.49 -25.69
CA PRO A 254 -8.11 -17.05 -25.25
C PRO A 254 -7.95 -18.52 -25.63
N LYS A 255 -6.75 -18.88 -26.08
CA LYS A 255 -6.31 -20.26 -26.32
C LYS A 255 -4.88 -20.44 -25.83
N ALA A 256 -4.69 -21.31 -24.85
CA ALA A 256 -3.34 -21.62 -24.37
C ALA A 256 -2.63 -22.60 -25.30
N LEU A 257 -1.38 -22.28 -25.63
CA LEU A 257 -0.53 -23.06 -26.53
C LEU A 257 0.83 -23.26 -25.86
N ILE A 258 1.40 -24.45 -26.02
CA ILE A 258 2.74 -24.74 -25.53
C ILE A 258 3.76 -24.57 -26.65
N GLY A 259 4.82 -23.81 -26.36
CA GLY A 259 5.99 -23.63 -27.21
C GLY A 259 7.26 -24.09 -26.53
N SER A 260 8.37 -24.05 -27.27
CA SER A 260 9.70 -24.46 -26.79
C SER A 260 10.80 -23.53 -27.28
N PHE A 261 11.92 -23.59 -26.60
CA PHE A 261 13.17 -22.91 -27.02
C PHE A 261 14.35 -23.85 -26.87
N GLU A 262 15.48 -23.50 -27.45
CA GLU A 262 16.66 -24.37 -27.43
C GLU A 262 17.22 -24.53 -26.01
N GLU A 263 17.58 -25.77 -25.64
CA GLU A 263 18.12 -26.11 -24.30
C GLU A 263 19.37 -25.31 -23.91
N ARG A 264 20.17 -24.82 -24.90
CA ARG A 264 21.34 -23.99 -24.64
C ARG A 264 21.04 -22.73 -23.82
N PHE A 265 19.80 -22.22 -23.90
CA PHE A 265 19.37 -21.03 -23.14
C PHE A 265 19.14 -21.31 -21.66
N LEU A 266 19.02 -22.58 -21.26
CA LEU A 266 18.98 -22.97 -19.84
C LEU A 266 20.31 -22.72 -19.09
N ARG A 267 21.36 -22.28 -19.78
CA ARG A 267 22.58 -21.71 -19.16
C ARG A 267 22.32 -20.36 -18.48
N LEU A 268 21.31 -19.64 -18.93
CA LEU A 268 20.87 -18.42 -18.28
C LEU A 268 20.31 -18.71 -16.89
N PRO A 269 20.47 -17.80 -15.92
CA PRO A 269 19.72 -17.88 -14.68
C PRO A 269 18.21 -18.05 -14.95
N PRO A 270 17.52 -18.93 -14.22
CA PRO A 270 16.09 -19.16 -14.43
C PRO A 270 15.27 -17.86 -14.41
N GLU A 271 15.62 -16.93 -13.54
CA GLU A 271 14.91 -15.66 -13.38
C GLU A 271 15.05 -14.77 -14.62
N VAL A 272 16.18 -14.78 -15.32
CA VAL A 272 16.36 -14.06 -16.59
C VAL A 272 15.40 -14.59 -17.66
N ILE A 273 15.26 -15.92 -17.75
CA ILE A 273 14.34 -16.57 -18.68
C ILE A 273 12.89 -16.23 -18.31
N ILE A 274 12.54 -16.36 -17.03
CA ILE A 274 11.19 -16.09 -16.51
C ILE A 274 10.81 -14.62 -16.73
N THR A 275 11.73 -13.69 -16.45
CA THR A 275 11.52 -12.26 -16.68
C THR A 275 11.28 -11.97 -18.16
N SER A 276 12.13 -12.53 -19.05
CA SER A 276 11.95 -12.39 -20.50
C SER A 276 10.58 -12.90 -20.96
N MET A 277 10.09 -13.98 -20.38
CA MET A 277 8.76 -14.54 -20.65
C MET A 277 7.64 -13.65 -20.13
N LYS A 278 7.66 -13.33 -18.84
CA LYS A 278 6.55 -12.64 -18.15
C LYS A 278 6.44 -11.18 -18.61
N GLU A 279 7.51 -10.40 -18.46
CA GLU A 279 7.49 -8.95 -18.66
C GLU A 279 7.39 -8.53 -20.11
N ASN A 280 8.11 -9.23 -21.01
CA ASN A 280 8.17 -8.84 -22.40
C ASN A 280 7.11 -9.51 -23.28
N GLN A 281 6.73 -10.76 -22.99
CA GLN A 281 5.92 -11.56 -23.89
C GLN A 281 4.59 -12.05 -23.30
N ARG A 282 4.37 -11.92 -22.00
CA ARG A 282 3.19 -12.44 -21.27
C ARG A 282 3.09 -13.97 -21.39
N TYR A 283 4.23 -14.68 -21.35
CA TYR A 283 4.28 -16.13 -21.34
C TYR A 283 4.40 -16.67 -19.91
N PHE A 284 3.86 -17.87 -19.71
CA PHE A 284 3.95 -18.59 -18.44
C PHE A 284 5.07 -19.62 -18.48
N PRO A 285 5.96 -19.65 -17.48
CA PRO A 285 7.03 -20.63 -17.41
C PRO A 285 6.50 -22.01 -17.06
N VAL A 286 7.18 -23.04 -17.59
CA VAL A 286 6.81 -24.44 -17.43
C VAL A 286 7.91 -25.18 -16.67
N PHE A 287 7.52 -25.90 -15.62
CA PHE A 287 8.41 -26.63 -14.74
C PHE A 287 8.19 -28.14 -14.84
N LYS A 288 9.25 -28.89 -14.57
CA LYS A 288 9.19 -30.34 -14.36
C LYS A 288 10.07 -30.69 -13.17
N ASP A 289 9.53 -31.44 -12.22
CA ASP A 289 10.23 -31.83 -10.98
C ASP A 289 10.87 -30.63 -10.25
N GLY A 290 10.16 -29.50 -10.23
CA GLY A 290 10.60 -28.25 -9.60
C GLY A 290 11.69 -27.46 -10.35
N LYS A 291 12.07 -27.88 -11.57
CA LYS A 291 13.08 -27.21 -12.39
C LYS A 291 12.43 -26.59 -13.63
N LEU A 292 12.88 -25.38 -13.97
CA LEU A 292 12.47 -24.71 -15.19
C LEU A 292 12.84 -25.58 -16.40
N THR A 293 11.88 -25.76 -17.32
CA THR A 293 12.09 -26.47 -18.59
C THR A 293 12.39 -25.48 -19.72
N ASN A 294 12.71 -26.02 -20.89
CA ASN A 294 12.82 -25.24 -22.13
C ASN A 294 11.46 -25.06 -22.84
N ARG A 295 10.37 -25.03 -22.07
CA ARG A 295 9.01 -24.85 -22.58
C ARG A 295 8.37 -23.63 -21.94
N PHE A 296 7.38 -23.07 -22.63
CA PHE A 296 6.59 -21.94 -22.15
C PHE A 296 5.15 -22.07 -22.65
N ILE A 297 4.23 -21.38 -21.97
CA ILE A 297 2.86 -21.24 -22.44
C ILE A 297 2.64 -19.82 -22.93
N VAL A 298 2.07 -19.70 -24.13
CA VAL A 298 1.50 -18.46 -24.65
C VAL A 298 -0.01 -18.60 -24.73
N VAL A 299 -0.75 -17.58 -24.30
CA VAL A 299 -2.19 -17.51 -24.49
C VAL A 299 -2.46 -16.64 -25.72
N SER A 300 -2.85 -17.28 -26.80
CA SER A 300 -3.19 -16.60 -28.04
C SER A 300 -4.59 -16.00 -27.96
N ASN A 301 -4.76 -14.83 -28.56
CA ASN A 301 -6.08 -14.22 -28.80
C ASN A 301 -6.59 -14.47 -30.23
N ALA A 302 -5.86 -15.23 -31.03
CA ALA A 302 -6.28 -15.52 -32.40
C ALA A 302 -7.20 -16.73 -32.46
N ILE A 303 -8.28 -16.63 -33.24
CA ILE A 303 -9.08 -17.77 -33.64
C ILE A 303 -8.48 -18.27 -34.96
N SER A 304 -7.96 -19.49 -34.96
CA SER A 304 -7.24 -20.08 -36.10
C SER A 304 -7.48 -21.57 -36.20
N ASP A 305 -7.44 -22.10 -37.41
CA ASP A 305 -7.43 -23.53 -37.68
C ASP A 305 -6.01 -24.15 -37.56
N ASP A 306 -4.96 -23.29 -37.61
CA ASP A 306 -3.55 -23.69 -37.50
C ASP A 306 -2.85 -22.84 -36.43
N TYR A 307 -2.71 -23.40 -35.22
CA TYR A 307 -1.97 -22.78 -34.14
C TYR A 307 -0.46 -23.01 -34.22
N ASP A 308 0.04 -23.94 -35.03
CA ASP A 308 1.48 -24.25 -35.17
C ASP A 308 2.26 -23.03 -35.69
N LEU A 309 1.65 -22.25 -36.59
CA LEU A 309 2.25 -21.03 -37.11
C LEU A 309 2.40 -19.96 -35.98
N ILE A 310 1.39 -19.87 -35.12
CA ILE A 310 1.38 -18.96 -33.98
C ILE A 310 2.46 -19.38 -32.97
N VAL A 311 2.54 -20.67 -32.64
CA VAL A 311 3.58 -21.20 -31.73
C VAL A 311 4.97 -20.89 -32.28
N ARG A 312 5.27 -21.23 -33.55
CA ARG A 312 6.55 -20.93 -34.19
C ARG A 312 6.90 -19.45 -34.21
N GLY A 313 5.88 -18.58 -34.38
CA GLY A 313 6.06 -17.13 -34.30
C GLY A 313 6.54 -16.69 -32.92
N ASN A 314 5.88 -17.19 -31.87
CA ASN A 314 6.23 -16.88 -30.48
C ASN A 314 7.58 -17.48 -30.06
N GLU A 315 7.88 -18.71 -30.47
CA GLU A 315 9.21 -19.34 -30.28
C GLU A 315 10.34 -18.50 -30.90
N LYS A 316 10.11 -17.93 -32.10
CA LYS A 316 11.09 -17.08 -32.78
C LYS A 316 11.34 -15.78 -32.02
N VAL A 317 10.28 -15.16 -31.47
CA VAL A 317 10.39 -13.92 -30.67
C VAL A 317 11.16 -14.19 -29.38
N LEU A 318 10.78 -15.26 -28.65
CA LEU A 318 11.47 -15.61 -27.41
C LEU A 318 12.94 -16.00 -27.66
N ARG A 319 13.22 -16.75 -28.72
CA ARG A 319 14.61 -17.09 -29.14
C ARG A 319 15.47 -15.86 -29.32
N ALA A 320 14.97 -14.81 -29.97
CA ALA A 320 15.73 -13.56 -30.17
C ALA A 320 16.09 -12.94 -28.82
N ARG A 321 15.14 -12.80 -27.93
CA ARG A 321 15.35 -12.24 -26.58
C ARG A 321 16.31 -13.07 -25.74
N LEU A 322 16.19 -14.38 -25.74
CA LEU A 322 17.10 -15.28 -25.00
C LEU A 322 18.51 -15.29 -25.60
N SER A 323 18.63 -15.08 -26.93
CA SER A 323 19.94 -14.96 -27.59
C SER A 323 20.65 -13.68 -27.15
N ASP A 324 19.93 -12.56 -27.04
CA ASP A 324 20.48 -11.30 -26.54
C ASP A 324 20.89 -11.45 -25.07
N ALA A 325 20.03 -12.04 -24.24
CA ALA A 325 20.36 -12.29 -22.84
C ALA A 325 21.59 -13.19 -22.65
N LEU A 326 21.73 -14.24 -23.46
CA LEU A 326 22.90 -15.12 -23.42
C LEU A 326 24.18 -14.38 -23.85
N PHE A 327 24.07 -13.50 -24.84
CA PHE A 327 25.18 -12.64 -25.26
C PHE A 327 25.59 -11.68 -24.14
N PHE A 328 24.65 -11.05 -23.47
CA PHE A 328 24.92 -10.18 -22.30
C PHE A 328 25.61 -10.96 -21.19
N LEU A 329 25.10 -12.14 -20.84
CA LEU A 329 25.72 -12.99 -19.81
C LEU A 329 27.17 -13.32 -20.17
N ASP A 330 27.43 -13.77 -21.41
CA ASP A 330 28.78 -14.14 -21.85
C ASP A 330 29.74 -12.93 -21.86
N ASN A 331 29.25 -11.71 -22.15
CA ASN A 331 30.04 -10.48 -22.07
C ASN A 331 30.35 -10.07 -20.65
N ASP A 332 29.35 -10.11 -19.79
CA ASP A 332 29.48 -9.75 -18.37
C ASP A 332 30.46 -10.71 -17.65
N LEU A 333 30.38 -12.01 -17.94
CA LEU A 333 31.32 -12.99 -17.40
C LEU A 333 32.76 -12.77 -17.88
N LYS A 334 32.96 -12.23 -19.11
CA LYS A 334 34.31 -11.86 -19.59
C LYS A 334 34.81 -10.59 -18.93
N ARG A 335 33.92 -9.61 -18.67
CA ARG A 335 34.26 -8.33 -18.01
C ARG A 335 34.68 -8.54 -16.55
N GLY A 336 34.05 -9.46 -15.86
CA GLY A 336 34.25 -9.69 -14.42
C GLY A 336 33.37 -8.78 -13.55
N LEU A 337 33.31 -9.11 -12.28
CA LEU A 337 32.57 -8.33 -11.29
C LEU A 337 33.51 -7.29 -10.66
N SER A 338 33.27 -6.01 -10.94
CA SER A 338 34.07 -4.88 -10.45
C SER A 338 33.15 -3.70 -10.12
N PHE A 339 33.52 -2.93 -9.10
CA PHE A 339 32.81 -1.71 -8.70
C PHE A 339 33.45 -0.42 -9.26
N GLU A 340 34.57 -0.50 -9.99
CA GLU A 340 35.34 0.68 -10.45
C GLU A 340 34.51 1.63 -11.29
N GLY A 341 33.65 1.09 -12.18
CA GLY A 341 32.80 1.89 -13.07
C GLY A 341 31.64 2.61 -12.35
N LEU A 342 31.37 2.31 -11.10
CA LEU A 342 30.33 3.01 -10.32
C LEU A 342 30.68 4.48 -10.06
N LYS A 343 31.93 4.87 -10.23
CA LYS A 343 32.39 6.26 -10.16
C LYS A 343 31.79 7.13 -11.26
N ASP A 344 31.47 6.52 -12.41
CA ASP A 344 30.94 7.20 -13.59
C ASP A 344 29.40 7.30 -13.60
N ILE A 345 28.72 6.66 -12.63
CA ILE A 345 27.28 6.69 -12.50
C ILE A 345 26.87 7.65 -11.39
N THR A 346 26.25 8.76 -11.75
CA THR A 346 25.71 9.72 -10.78
C THR A 346 24.57 9.08 -9.98
N TYR A 347 24.65 9.11 -8.65
CA TYR A 347 23.57 8.66 -7.78
C TYR A 347 22.48 9.72 -7.66
N LEU A 348 22.82 10.85 -7.04
CA LEU A 348 21.95 12.02 -6.91
C LEU A 348 22.78 13.29 -6.81
N ASP A 349 22.20 14.39 -7.29
CA ASP A 349 22.82 15.70 -7.10
C ASP A 349 23.04 16.01 -5.61
N GLY A 350 24.26 16.39 -5.28
CA GLY A 350 24.70 16.63 -3.91
C GLY A 350 25.16 15.40 -3.11
N LEU A 351 24.98 14.16 -3.63
CA LEU A 351 25.39 12.90 -3.00
C LEU A 351 26.49 12.14 -3.76
N GLY A 352 26.90 12.65 -4.95
CA GLY A 352 27.97 12.07 -5.74
C GLY A 352 27.54 10.87 -6.59
N SER A 353 28.47 9.96 -6.83
CA SER A 353 28.31 8.76 -7.64
C SER A 353 27.74 7.58 -6.85
N LEU A 354 27.42 6.48 -7.54
CA LEU A 354 27.09 5.21 -6.90
C LEU A 354 28.28 4.66 -6.10
N PHE A 355 29.51 4.91 -6.54
CA PHE A 355 30.69 4.55 -5.76
C PHE A 355 30.74 5.32 -4.43
N ASP A 356 30.44 6.62 -4.43
CA ASP A 356 30.38 7.41 -3.19
C ASP A 356 29.28 6.89 -2.24
N LYS A 357 28.17 6.40 -2.81
CA LYS A 357 27.12 5.73 -2.03
C LYS A 357 27.64 4.45 -1.38
N GLU A 358 28.34 3.59 -2.10
CA GLU A 358 28.90 2.36 -1.53
C GLU A 358 29.95 2.63 -0.44
N VAL A 359 30.74 3.68 -0.60
CA VAL A 359 31.69 4.11 0.45
C VAL A 359 30.95 4.48 1.73
N ARG A 360 29.82 5.18 1.63
CA ARG A 360 28.99 5.51 2.80
C ARG A 360 28.32 4.27 3.39
N GLU A 361 27.75 3.40 2.55
CA GLU A 361 27.15 2.12 2.97
C GLU A 361 28.20 1.25 3.69
N ASN A 362 29.43 1.21 3.17
CA ASN A 362 30.52 0.46 3.81
C ASN A 362 30.87 1.02 5.20
N ALA A 363 30.90 2.32 5.38
CA ALA A 363 31.14 2.91 6.69
C ALA A 363 30.04 2.50 7.70
N ILE A 364 28.78 2.47 7.27
CA ILE A 364 27.65 1.99 8.07
C ILE A 364 27.82 0.50 8.38
N ALA A 365 28.12 -0.33 7.39
CA ALA A 365 28.29 -1.77 7.57
C ALA A 365 29.40 -2.08 8.58
N LEU A 366 30.53 -1.40 8.49
CA LEU A 366 31.66 -1.60 9.40
C LEU A 366 31.32 -1.14 10.85
N PHE A 367 30.51 -0.09 11.00
CA PHE A 367 29.96 0.31 12.29
C PHE A 367 29.08 -0.81 12.88
N LEU A 368 28.16 -1.35 12.10
CA LEU A 368 27.26 -2.42 12.52
C LEU A 368 28.02 -3.74 12.78
N VAL A 369 29.03 -4.09 11.96
CA VAL A 369 29.91 -5.23 12.20
C VAL A 369 30.61 -5.10 13.54
N SER A 370 31.17 -3.93 13.84
CA SER A 370 31.84 -3.71 15.13
C SER A 370 30.87 -3.87 16.31
N LYS A 371 29.64 -3.46 16.15
CA LYS A 371 28.61 -3.57 17.18
C LYS A 371 28.12 -5.00 17.38
N TYR A 372 28.00 -5.80 16.32
CA TYR A 372 27.41 -7.14 16.34
C TYR A 372 28.43 -8.26 16.06
N GLU A 373 29.74 -7.99 16.17
CA GLU A 373 30.84 -8.91 15.84
C GLU A 373 30.64 -10.29 16.47
N THR A 374 30.35 -10.34 17.76
CA THR A 374 30.17 -11.61 18.49
C THR A 374 29.01 -12.44 17.87
N MET A 375 27.88 -11.82 17.55
CA MET A 375 26.74 -12.51 16.96
C MET A 375 27.06 -13.00 15.54
N LEU A 376 27.74 -12.17 14.75
CA LEU A 376 28.16 -12.51 13.39
C LEU A 376 29.11 -13.69 13.36
N LEU A 377 30.12 -13.73 14.27
CA LEU A 377 31.05 -14.83 14.37
C LEU A 377 30.40 -16.12 14.89
N GLN A 378 29.35 -16.04 15.71
CA GLN A 378 28.57 -17.21 16.09
C GLN A 378 27.83 -17.85 14.92
N THR A 379 27.32 -17.04 13.96
CA THR A 379 26.63 -17.53 12.79
C THR A 379 27.56 -17.92 11.64
N ALA A 380 28.81 -17.45 11.66
CA ALA A 380 29.85 -17.76 10.67
C ALA A 380 31.16 -18.19 11.34
N PRO A 381 31.20 -19.37 12.01
CA PRO A 381 32.30 -19.79 12.87
C PRO A 381 33.61 -20.08 12.10
N HIS A 382 33.56 -20.14 10.78
CA HIS A 382 34.75 -20.27 9.93
C HIS A 382 35.52 -18.95 9.71
N LEU A 383 34.93 -17.82 10.10
CA LEU A 383 35.53 -16.48 10.01
C LEU A 383 36.12 -16.06 11.35
N ASN A 384 37.11 -15.17 11.31
CA ASN A 384 37.57 -14.40 12.46
C ASN A 384 37.23 -12.90 12.25
N ALA A 385 37.44 -12.05 13.25
CA ALA A 385 37.10 -10.65 13.22
C ALA A 385 37.69 -9.90 11.99
N SER A 386 38.94 -10.21 11.65
CA SER A 386 39.62 -9.57 10.49
C SER A 386 39.03 -10.02 9.14
N THR A 387 38.79 -11.34 8.98
CA THR A 387 38.22 -11.89 7.74
C THR A 387 36.75 -11.53 7.60
N LEU A 388 35.99 -11.49 8.69
CA LEU A 388 34.63 -11.02 8.72
C LEU A 388 34.51 -9.56 8.21
N LYS A 389 35.38 -8.69 8.76
CA LYS A 389 35.40 -7.28 8.38
C LYS A 389 35.75 -7.11 6.89
N ALA A 390 36.79 -7.79 6.40
CA ALA A 390 37.21 -7.73 5.01
C ALA A 390 36.13 -8.29 4.05
N LEU A 391 35.45 -9.37 4.46
CA LEU A 391 34.35 -9.94 3.67
C LEU A 391 33.16 -9.00 3.60
N MET A 392 32.79 -8.35 4.72
CA MET A 392 31.71 -7.37 4.75
C MET A 392 32.01 -6.16 3.85
N GLU A 393 33.21 -5.60 3.97
CA GLU A 393 33.64 -4.49 3.11
C GLU A 393 33.57 -4.86 1.64
N ARG A 394 34.10 -6.05 1.26
CA ARG A 394 33.99 -6.54 -0.11
C ARG A 394 32.56 -6.72 -0.57
N SER A 395 31.68 -7.25 0.29
CA SER A 395 30.27 -7.47 -0.01
C SER A 395 29.54 -6.16 -0.31
N VAL A 396 29.78 -5.13 0.50
CA VAL A 396 29.16 -3.82 0.28
C VAL A 396 29.69 -3.17 -0.98
N MET A 397 31.01 -3.15 -1.17
CA MET A 397 31.63 -2.54 -2.36
C MET A 397 31.24 -3.23 -3.69
N LEU A 398 30.85 -4.50 -3.66
CA LEU A 398 30.35 -5.23 -4.82
C LEU A 398 28.81 -5.21 -4.93
N SER A 399 28.11 -4.63 -3.98
CA SER A 399 26.66 -4.77 -3.88
C SER A 399 25.90 -4.15 -5.05
N LYS A 400 26.48 -3.12 -5.69
CA LYS A 400 25.90 -2.44 -6.86
C LYS A 400 26.71 -2.71 -8.17
N ALA A 401 27.70 -3.61 -8.12
CA ALA A 401 28.58 -3.89 -9.26
C ALA A 401 27.82 -4.45 -10.47
N ASP A 402 26.71 -5.15 -10.23
CA ASP A 402 25.86 -5.68 -11.30
C ASP A 402 25.10 -4.60 -12.09
N LEU A 403 24.97 -3.38 -11.57
CA LEU A 403 24.44 -2.24 -12.32
C LEU A 403 25.33 -1.83 -13.52
N LEU A 404 26.58 -2.29 -13.53
CA LEU A 404 27.50 -2.10 -14.65
C LEU A 404 27.37 -3.18 -15.72
N SER A 405 26.56 -4.21 -15.49
CA SER A 405 26.37 -5.33 -16.41
C SER A 405 25.40 -4.98 -17.53
N GLU A 406 25.62 -5.58 -18.71
CA GLU A 406 24.69 -5.49 -19.83
C GLU A 406 23.34 -6.15 -19.47
N MET A 407 23.39 -7.22 -18.69
CA MET A 407 22.20 -7.93 -18.24
C MET A 407 21.29 -7.04 -17.39
N VAL A 408 21.81 -6.34 -16.38
CA VAL A 408 20.99 -5.48 -15.51
C VAL A 408 20.59 -4.19 -16.22
N TYR A 409 21.38 -3.72 -17.20
CA TYR A 409 20.98 -2.60 -18.04
C TYR A 409 19.70 -2.90 -18.84
N GLU A 410 19.55 -4.12 -19.37
CA GLU A 410 18.36 -4.56 -20.10
C GLU A 410 17.22 -5.02 -19.15
N PHE A 411 17.58 -5.73 -18.06
CA PHE A 411 16.64 -6.30 -17.09
C PHE A 411 16.89 -5.67 -15.72
N THR A 412 16.43 -4.44 -15.54
CA THR A 412 16.69 -3.63 -14.34
C THR A 412 16.12 -4.24 -13.06
N GLU A 413 15.06 -5.03 -13.16
CA GLU A 413 14.43 -5.75 -12.05
C GLU A 413 15.31 -6.88 -11.48
N LEU A 414 16.33 -7.32 -12.21
CA LEU A 414 17.26 -8.37 -11.78
C LEU A 414 18.49 -7.84 -11.02
N GLN A 415 18.51 -6.53 -10.68
CA GLN A 415 19.56 -5.96 -9.87
C GLN A 415 19.65 -6.66 -8.50
N GLY A 416 20.87 -6.88 -8.02
CA GLY A 416 21.15 -7.67 -6.82
C GLY A 416 21.16 -9.17 -7.09
N LEU A 417 20.17 -9.69 -7.80
CA LEU A 417 20.10 -11.10 -8.18
C LEU A 417 21.23 -11.45 -9.18
N MET A 418 21.47 -10.62 -10.19
CA MET A 418 22.59 -10.85 -11.12
C MET A 418 23.94 -10.71 -10.41
N GLY A 419 24.07 -9.79 -9.45
CA GLY A 419 25.21 -9.71 -8.55
C GLY A 419 25.53 -11.04 -7.86
N HIS A 420 24.50 -11.72 -7.35
CA HIS A 420 24.61 -13.06 -6.76
C HIS A 420 25.15 -14.10 -7.78
N TYR A 421 24.57 -14.16 -8.97
CA TYR A 421 25.02 -15.11 -9.99
C TYR A 421 26.44 -14.86 -10.43
N TYR A 422 26.83 -13.59 -10.62
CA TYR A 422 28.21 -13.25 -10.97
C TYR A 422 29.18 -13.55 -9.82
N ALA A 423 28.84 -13.23 -8.57
CA ALA A 423 29.65 -13.58 -7.42
C ALA A 423 29.91 -15.09 -7.34
N ASN A 424 28.90 -15.93 -7.53
CA ASN A 424 29.06 -17.36 -7.59
C ASN A 424 29.96 -17.82 -8.78
N ALA A 425 29.77 -17.22 -9.95
CA ALA A 425 30.57 -17.54 -11.14
C ALA A 425 32.05 -17.20 -10.97
N PHE A 426 32.36 -16.19 -10.17
CA PHE A 426 33.74 -15.78 -9.84
C PHE A 426 34.27 -16.39 -8.55
N ASN A 427 33.54 -17.36 -7.95
CA ASN A 427 33.92 -18.06 -6.74
C ASN A 427 34.14 -17.13 -5.53
N GLU A 428 33.33 -16.08 -5.41
CA GLU A 428 33.24 -15.27 -4.20
C GLU A 428 32.64 -16.10 -3.04
N ASP A 429 32.82 -15.61 -1.81
CA ASP A 429 32.27 -16.28 -0.64
C ASP A 429 30.73 -16.37 -0.70
N ALA A 430 30.17 -17.49 -0.24
CA ALA A 430 28.72 -17.74 -0.30
C ALA A 430 27.90 -16.70 0.51
N LEU A 431 28.45 -16.20 1.65
CA LEU A 431 27.80 -15.13 2.42
C LEU A 431 27.76 -13.82 1.61
N LEU A 432 28.85 -13.49 0.91
CA LEU A 432 28.90 -12.35 0.02
C LEU A 432 27.88 -12.48 -1.10
N ALA A 433 27.91 -13.61 -1.83
CA ALA A 433 26.97 -13.84 -2.93
C ALA A 433 25.51 -13.74 -2.49
N LEU A 434 25.17 -14.31 -1.31
CA LEU A 434 23.84 -14.21 -0.73
C LEU A 434 23.48 -12.77 -0.36
N ALA A 435 24.42 -12.04 0.26
CA ALA A 435 24.19 -10.65 0.66
C ALA A 435 23.92 -9.72 -0.55
N LEU A 436 24.57 -9.95 -1.70
CA LEU A 436 24.27 -9.23 -2.92
C LEU A 436 22.84 -9.44 -3.39
N LYS A 437 22.34 -10.68 -3.29
CA LYS A 437 20.93 -11.02 -3.62
C LYS A 437 19.94 -10.31 -2.70
N GLU A 438 20.24 -10.27 -1.41
CA GLU A 438 19.32 -9.86 -0.35
C GLU A 438 19.45 -8.37 0.04
N GLN A 439 20.38 -7.63 -0.53
CA GLN A 439 20.71 -6.25 -0.15
C GLN A 439 19.53 -5.26 -0.16
N TYR A 440 18.53 -5.51 -0.98
CA TYR A 440 17.35 -4.64 -1.09
C TYR A 440 16.19 -5.07 -0.21
N LEU A 441 16.25 -6.28 0.37
CA LEU A 441 15.18 -6.82 1.21
C LEU A 441 15.04 -6.09 2.57
N PRO A 442 13.81 -5.96 3.09
CA PRO A 442 12.55 -6.08 2.38
C PRO A 442 12.32 -4.88 1.46
N ASN A 443 11.77 -5.11 0.27
CA ASN A 443 11.46 -4.06 -0.71
C ASN A 443 9.97 -3.69 -0.78
N SER A 444 9.11 -4.50 -0.15
CA SER A 444 7.67 -4.24 0.03
C SER A 444 7.23 -4.67 1.43
N GLU A 445 5.95 -4.49 1.74
CA GLU A 445 5.39 -4.86 3.05
C GLU A 445 5.37 -6.38 3.25
N GLU A 446 5.07 -7.14 2.20
CA GLU A 446 4.98 -8.61 2.21
C GLU A 446 6.29 -9.29 1.80
N SER A 447 7.33 -8.51 1.48
CA SER A 447 8.62 -9.03 1.05
C SER A 447 9.31 -9.84 2.14
N ALA A 448 10.01 -10.91 1.72
CA ALA A 448 10.91 -11.65 2.61
C ALA A 448 11.96 -10.73 3.25
N LEU A 449 12.49 -11.15 4.39
CA LEU A 449 13.61 -10.50 5.06
C LEU A 449 14.93 -11.15 4.64
N PRO A 450 16.08 -10.46 4.80
CA PRO A 450 17.38 -11.09 4.63
C PRO A 450 17.51 -12.32 5.53
N SER A 451 17.96 -13.43 4.94
CA SER A 451 17.94 -14.74 5.60
C SER A 451 19.04 -14.94 6.65
N THR A 452 20.08 -14.13 6.63
CA THR A 452 21.21 -14.19 7.56
C THR A 452 21.48 -12.85 8.23
N LEU A 453 22.12 -12.85 9.40
CA LEU A 453 22.56 -11.61 10.03
C LEU A 453 23.58 -10.86 9.15
N PHE A 454 24.44 -11.59 8.42
CA PHE A 454 25.41 -10.99 7.50
C PHE A 454 24.70 -10.21 6.37
N SER A 455 23.76 -10.84 5.67
CA SER A 455 22.95 -10.17 4.62
C SER A 455 22.12 -9.02 5.20
N SER A 456 21.63 -9.18 6.44
CA SER A 456 20.87 -8.14 7.15
C SER A 456 21.70 -6.87 7.38
N ILE A 457 23.00 -7.00 7.69
CA ILE A 457 23.89 -5.84 7.82
C ILE A 457 24.04 -5.10 6.50
N VAL A 458 24.20 -5.82 5.38
CA VAL A 458 24.28 -5.19 4.05
C VAL A 458 22.97 -4.47 3.72
N ALA A 459 21.81 -5.11 3.94
CA ALA A 459 20.51 -4.51 3.69
C ALA A 459 20.23 -3.30 4.61
N LEU A 460 20.65 -3.36 5.88
CA LEU A 460 20.57 -2.22 6.81
C LEU A 460 21.44 -1.06 6.32
N SER A 461 22.65 -1.33 5.85
CA SER A 461 23.57 -0.30 5.36
C SER A 461 22.98 0.47 4.18
N TYR A 462 22.38 -0.24 3.23
CA TYR A 462 21.66 0.35 2.10
C TYR A 462 20.50 1.26 2.53
N LYS A 463 19.67 0.78 3.48
CA LYS A 463 18.48 1.52 3.95
C LYS A 463 18.87 2.72 4.81
N LEU A 464 19.85 2.56 5.69
CA LEU A 464 20.35 3.62 6.57
C LEU A 464 21.05 4.72 5.74
N ASP A 465 21.92 4.36 4.77
CA ASP A 465 22.52 5.35 3.87
C ASP A 465 21.44 6.11 3.11
N SER A 466 20.48 5.40 2.52
CA SER A 466 19.39 6.05 1.76
C SER A 466 18.60 7.04 2.63
N LEU A 467 18.33 6.67 3.88
CA LEU A 467 17.62 7.53 4.82
C LEU A 467 18.47 8.77 5.19
N ILE A 468 19.67 8.58 5.71
CA ILE A 468 20.51 9.65 6.25
C ILE A 468 20.99 10.59 5.12
N ALA A 469 21.42 10.01 3.99
CA ALA A 469 21.91 10.78 2.84
C ALA A 469 20.84 11.73 2.27
N LEU A 470 19.61 11.25 2.12
CA LEU A 470 18.52 12.08 1.58
C LEU A 470 18.08 13.16 2.56
N PHE A 471 18.08 12.89 3.87
CA PHE A 471 17.87 13.94 4.89
C PHE A 471 18.98 14.99 4.87
N SER A 472 20.24 14.58 4.62
CA SER A 472 21.38 15.50 4.55
C SER A 472 21.36 16.47 3.35
N ILE A 473 20.46 16.27 2.40
CA ILE A 473 20.23 17.12 1.22
C ILE A 473 18.77 17.61 1.14
N ASP A 474 18.07 17.64 2.26
CA ASP A 474 16.68 18.15 2.39
C ASP A 474 15.64 17.44 1.48
N LYS A 475 15.88 16.19 1.12
CA LYS A 475 14.92 15.36 0.36
C LYS A 475 13.99 14.58 1.30
N ILE A 476 13.28 15.31 2.15
CA ILE A 476 12.41 14.77 3.20
C ILE A 476 11.01 14.52 2.63
N PRO A 477 10.39 13.34 2.89
CA PRO A 477 9.01 13.06 2.48
C PRO A 477 8.00 14.04 3.10
N THR A 478 7.07 14.55 2.30
CA THR A 478 6.03 15.48 2.74
C THR A 478 4.63 14.95 2.41
N GLY A 479 3.72 14.93 3.39
CA GLY A 479 2.35 14.46 3.22
C GLY A 479 2.30 13.06 2.58
N ALA A 480 1.56 12.88 1.48
CA ALA A 480 1.48 11.61 0.75
C ALA A 480 2.68 11.36 -0.20
N LYS A 481 3.55 12.35 -0.44
CA LYS A 481 4.65 12.24 -1.40
C LYS A 481 5.90 11.66 -0.74
N ASP A 482 6.34 10.51 -1.25
CA ASP A 482 7.58 9.83 -0.85
C ASP A 482 8.25 9.22 -2.08
N PRO A 483 8.85 10.03 -2.95
CA PRO A 483 9.42 9.57 -4.22
C PRO A 483 10.61 8.65 -4.05
N TYR A 484 11.27 8.69 -2.89
CA TYR A 484 12.45 7.87 -2.57
C TYR A 484 12.13 6.68 -1.66
N ALA A 485 10.86 6.47 -1.32
CA ALA A 485 10.41 5.37 -0.48
C ALA A 485 11.08 5.30 0.91
N LEU A 486 11.38 6.45 1.51
CA LEU A 486 12.05 6.51 2.82
C LEU A 486 11.20 5.94 3.95
N ARG A 487 9.86 6.03 3.87
CA ARG A 487 8.96 5.36 4.82
C ARG A 487 9.12 3.85 4.76
N ARG A 488 9.23 3.29 3.55
CA ARG A 488 9.49 1.85 3.37
C ARG A 488 10.88 1.47 3.87
N ALA A 489 11.89 2.33 3.69
CA ALA A 489 13.23 2.09 4.23
C ALA A 489 13.21 1.97 5.75
N VAL A 490 12.54 2.90 6.47
CA VAL A 490 12.42 2.84 7.94
C VAL A 490 11.66 1.58 8.39
N ASN A 491 10.53 1.27 7.74
CA ASN A 491 9.79 0.03 8.05
C ASN A 491 10.66 -1.21 7.83
N GLY A 492 11.47 -1.23 6.78
CA GLY A 492 12.43 -2.30 6.51
C GLY A 492 13.51 -2.41 7.59
N ILE A 493 14.06 -1.29 8.06
CA ILE A 493 15.02 -1.26 9.17
C ILE A 493 14.39 -1.87 10.42
N ILE A 494 13.18 -1.43 10.80
CA ILE A 494 12.46 -1.95 11.97
C ILE A 494 12.26 -3.47 11.86
N LYS A 495 11.77 -3.96 10.70
CA LYS A 495 11.54 -5.38 10.47
C LYS A 495 12.81 -6.21 10.61
N ILE A 496 13.91 -5.77 9.99
CA ILE A 496 15.21 -6.48 10.07
C ILE A 496 15.72 -6.51 11.52
N VAL A 497 15.68 -5.39 12.22
CA VAL A 497 16.15 -5.28 13.60
C VAL A 497 15.36 -6.20 14.53
N LEU A 498 14.04 -6.27 14.39
CA LEU A 498 13.17 -7.13 15.18
C LEU A 498 13.39 -8.61 14.87
N GLU A 499 13.51 -8.97 13.59
CA GLU A 499 13.75 -10.37 13.17
C GLU A 499 15.09 -10.89 13.70
N GLN A 500 16.15 -10.11 13.51
CA GLN A 500 17.49 -10.48 13.96
C GLN A 500 17.70 -10.28 15.47
N LYS A 501 16.73 -9.67 16.16
CA LYS A 501 16.78 -9.35 17.60
C LYS A 501 18.05 -8.60 18.01
N ILE A 502 18.50 -7.68 17.16
CA ILE A 502 19.72 -6.88 17.39
C ILE A 502 19.37 -5.56 18.07
N ALA A 503 20.18 -5.17 19.04
CA ALA A 503 20.00 -3.90 19.74
C ALA A 503 20.37 -2.72 18.83
N PHE A 504 19.37 -1.97 18.37
CA PHE A 504 19.55 -0.76 17.57
C PHE A 504 18.85 0.43 18.25
N ASP A 505 19.65 1.37 18.70
CA ASP A 505 19.17 2.59 19.35
C ASP A 505 18.94 3.70 18.31
N ILE A 506 17.69 4.13 18.15
CA ILE A 506 17.29 5.13 17.15
C ILE A 506 18.02 6.46 17.33
N HIS A 507 18.26 6.89 18.58
CA HIS A 507 18.97 8.14 18.83
C HIS A 507 20.50 7.98 18.72
N ALA A 508 21.05 7.06 19.49
CA ALA A 508 22.51 6.92 19.61
C ALA A 508 23.16 6.41 18.32
N ASP A 509 22.60 5.35 17.70
CA ASP A 509 23.17 4.76 16.49
C ASP A 509 23.00 5.67 15.28
N LEU A 510 21.79 6.24 15.06
CA LEU A 510 21.58 7.18 13.95
C LEU A 510 22.44 8.43 14.10
N LYS A 511 22.60 8.96 15.32
CA LYS A 511 23.44 10.13 15.58
C LYS A 511 24.92 9.86 15.30
N ALA A 512 25.39 8.68 15.66
CA ALA A 512 26.76 8.26 15.34
C ALA A 512 26.98 8.14 13.83
N LEU A 513 26.03 7.52 13.12
CA LEU A 513 26.10 7.36 11.67
C LEU A 513 25.97 8.70 10.92
N ALA A 514 25.12 9.59 11.41
CA ALA A 514 24.87 10.92 10.79
C ALA A 514 26.13 11.80 10.75
N GLN A 515 27.12 11.55 11.60
CA GLN A 515 28.39 12.32 11.62
C GLN A 515 29.18 12.21 10.31
N ASN A 516 28.94 11.17 9.50
CA ASN A 516 29.60 10.96 8.22
C ASN A 516 28.93 11.70 7.04
N TYR A 517 27.89 12.48 7.31
CA TYR A 517 27.09 13.20 6.30
C TYR A 517 27.17 14.70 6.49
N LYS A 518 26.70 15.46 5.49
CA LYS A 518 26.53 16.92 5.66
C LYS A 518 25.62 17.21 6.85
N ALA A 519 25.89 18.30 7.57
CA ALA A 519 25.06 18.69 8.70
C ALA A 519 23.61 18.96 8.27
N PHE A 520 22.68 18.40 9.01
CA PHE A 520 21.23 18.55 8.84
C PHE A 520 20.54 18.51 10.19
N ASP A 521 19.25 18.81 10.21
CA ASP A 521 18.47 18.75 11.45
C ASP A 521 18.18 17.28 11.82
N PHE A 522 18.95 16.78 12.79
CA PHE A 522 18.86 15.39 13.26
C PHE A 522 17.52 15.10 13.94
N ASP A 523 16.91 16.06 14.62
CA ASP A 523 15.66 15.87 15.33
C ASP A 523 14.51 15.58 14.35
N VAL A 524 14.57 16.13 13.15
CA VAL A 524 13.62 15.83 12.06
C VAL A 524 13.76 14.37 11.60
N LEU A 525 14.99 13.86 11.49
CA LEU A 525 15.24 12.44 11.15
C LEU A 525 14.73 11.50 12.25
N GLU A 526 15.07 11.79 13.50
CA GLU A 526 14.62 10.99 14.65
C GLU A 526 13.08 10.97 14.73
N THR A 527 12.45 12.14 14.61
CA THR A 527 10.99 12.26 14.60
C THR A 527 10.36 11.44 13.47
N PHE A 528 10.89 11.57 12.24
CA PHE A 528 10.41 10.81 11.08
C PHE A 528 10.51 9.30 11.32
N PHE A 529 11.57 8.82 11.96
CA PHE A 529 11.74 7.41 12.29
C PHE A 529 10.71 6.97 13.35
N LEU A 530 10.57 7.73 14.43
CA LEU A 530 9.66 7.45 15.53
C LEU A 530 8.18 7.44 15.08
N GLU A 531 7.81 8.32 14.17
CA GLU A 531 6.46 8.34 13.60
C GLU A 531 6.07 7.03 12.89
N ARG A 532 7.04 6.27 12.37
CA ARG A 532 6.77 4.97 11.72
C ARG A 532 6.36 3.89 12.72
N LEU A 533 6.80 3.97 13.97
CA LEU A 533 6.41 3.03 15.01
C LEU A 533 4.89 3.03 15.26
N TYR A 534 4.21 4.19 15.13
CA TYR A 534 2.74 4.25 15.26
C TYR A 534 2.01 3.46 14.18
N GLN A 535 2.59 3.33 13.00
CA GLN A 535 1.99 2.59 11.89
C GLN A 535 2.46 1.13 11.85
N PHE A 536 3.58 0.85 12.50
CA PHE A 536 4.16 -0.49 12.53
C PHE A 536 3.46 -1.41 13.53
N PHE A 537 3.06 -0.88 14.69
CA PHE A 537 2.37 -1.64 15.72
C PHE A 537 0.84 -1.42 15.61
N ASP A 538 0.10 -2.52 15.41
CA ASP A 538 -1.37 -2.51 15.39
C ASP A 538 -1.93 -2.52 16.82
N VAL A 539 -1.71 -1.41 17.53
CA VAL A 539 -2.17 -1.18 18.91
C VAL A 539 -2.69 0.24 19.06
N ASN A 540 -3.38 0.52 20.18
CA ASN A 540 -3.81 1.87 20.50
C ASN A 540 -2.59 2.83 20.45
N PRO A 541 -2.62 3.92 19.65
CA PRO A 541 -1.50 4.85 19.50
C PRO A 541 -0.97 5.43 20.82
N SER A 542 -1.82 5.54 21.84
CA SER A 542 -1.41 6.01 23.17
C SER A 542 -0.39 5.09 23.85
N ILE A 543 -0.43 3.77 23.56
CA ILE A 543 0.52 2.79 24.06
C ILE A 543 1.91 3.04 23.46
N VAL A 544 1.99 3.21 22.15
CA VAL A 544 3.24 3.54 21.47
C VAL A 544 3.81 4.85 22.01
N LYS A 545 2.94 5.87 22.15
CA LYS A 545 3.32 7.17 22.73
C LYS A 545 3.87 7.04 24.14
N ALA A 546 3.22 6.25 24.99
CA ALA A 546 3.66 6.03 26.37
C ALA A 546 5.08 5.42 26.45
N VAL A 547 5.38 4.43 25.60
CA VAL A 547 6.71 3.83 25.52
C VAL A 547 7.74 4.82 24.97
N MET A 548 7.42 5.57 23.90
CA MET A 548 8.32 6.59 23.35
C MET A 548 8.62 7.70 24.36
N SER A 549 7.62 8.14 25.14
CA SER A 549 7.74 9.20 26.16
C SER A 549 8.52 8.73 27.38
N SER A 550 8.73 7.42 27.58
CA SER A 550 9.64 6.88 28.61
C SER A 550 11.12 7.21 28.34
N GLY A 551 11.44 7.55 27.08
CA GLY A 551 12.82 7.81 26.64
C GLY A 551 13.52 6.58 26.05
N GLU A 552 12.84 5.42 25.95
CA GLU A 552 13.41 4.25 25.28
C GLU A 552 13.60 4.52 23.77
N ARG A 553 14.74 4.07 23.23
CA ARG A 553 15.11 4.24 21.83
C ARG A 553 15.61 2.96 21.16
N ASP A 554 15.86 1.90 21.93
CA ASP A 554 16.19 0.58 21.37
C ASP A 554 14.92 -0.06 20.80
N ILE A 555 14.94 -0.36 19.50
CA ILE A 555 13.76 -0.87 18.76
C ILE A 555 13.21 -2.17 19.35
N VAL A 556 14.10 -3.11 19.73
CA VAL A 556 13.68 -4.41 20.30
C VAL A 556 13.04 -4.20 21.66
N LYS A 557 13.66 -3.38 22.53
CA LYS A 557 13.09 -3.06 23.84
C LYS A 557 11.77 -2.31 23.71
N MET A 558 11.68 -1.35 22.80
CA MET A 558 10.42 -0.65 22.52
C MET A 558 9.32 -1.63 22.11
N ALA A 559 9.60 -2.55 21.20
CA ALA A 559 8.63 -3.56 20.76
C ALA A 559 8.16 -4.45 21.91
N LEU A 560 9.08 -4.90 22.77
CA LEU A 560 8.75 -5.70 23.95
C LEU A 560 7.91 -4.92 24.95
N LYS A 561 8.26 -3.66 25.23
CA LYS A 561 7.49 -2.78 26.14
C LYS A 561 6.10 -2.48 25.60
N ILE A 562 5.99 -2.20 24.28
CA ILE A 562 4.70 -1.96 23.61
C ILE A 562 3.80 -3.20 23.70
N LYS A 563 4.35 -4.38 23.44
CA LYS A 563 3.63 -5.65 23.52
C LYS A 563 3.13 -5.92 24.96
N ALA A 564 4.01 -5.77 25.94
CA ALA A 564 3.67 -5.95 27.36
C ALA A 564 2.55 -5.00 27.79
N LEU A 565 2.69 -3.71 27.45
CA LEU A 565 1.69 -2.72 27.80
C LEU A 565 0.36 -2.95 27.08
N ALA A 566 0.39 -3.34 25.82
CA ALA A 566 -0.81 -3.68 25.04
C ALA A 566 -1.57 -4.87 25.64
N SER A 567 -0.88 -5.91 26.09
CA SER A 567 -1.48 -7.06 26.77
C SER A 567 -2.20 -6.65 28.05
N ILE A 568 -1.52 -5.88 28.91
CA ILE A 568 -2.04 -5.47 30.20
C ILE A 568 -3.23 -4.51 30.05
N THR A 569 -3.19 -3.58 29.11
CA THR A 569 -4.29 -2.60 28.89
C THR A 569 -5.61 -3.23 28.50
N GLN A 570 -5.63 -4.49 28.08
CA GLN A 570 -6.85 -5.23 27.76
C GLN A 570 -7.51 -5.86 29.01
N THR A 571 -6.81 -5.91 30.13
CA THR A 571 -7.33 -6.52 31.37
C THR A 571 -8.31 -5.59 32.11
N GLU A 572 -9.30 -6.17 32.79
CA GLU A 572 -10.26 -5.39 33.61
C GLU A 572 -9.56 -4.74 34.81
N ASP A 573 -8.56 -5.39 35.40
CA ASP A 573 -7.77 -4.87 36.52
C ASP A 573 -7.02 -3.59 36.12
N PHE A 574 -6.50 -3.53 34.90
CA PHE A 574 -5.86 -2.31 34.38
C PHE A 574 -6.88 -1.17 34.24
N LYS A 575 -8.06 -1.41 33.67
CA LYS A 575 -9.11 -0.38 33.52
C LYS A 575 -9.53 0.25 34.84
N GLN A 576 -9.59 -0.57 35.89
CA GLN A 576 -9.89 -0.11 37.26
C GLN A 576 -8.69 0.63 37.90
N SER A 577 -7.48 0.35 37.46
CA SER A 577 -6.23 0.89 38.05
C SER A 577 -5.80 2.22 37.43
N VAL A 578 -6.18 2.49 36.18
CA VAL A 578 -5.73 3.66 35.41
C VAL A 578 -5.96 4.99 36.12
N SER A 579 -7.10 5.16 36.81
CA SER A 579 -7.41 6.40 37.53
C SER A 579 -6.42 6.68 38.69
N THR A 580 -6.03 5.64 39.43
CA THR A 580 -5.04 5.69 40.51
C THR A 580 -3.68 6.14 39.99
N PHE A 581 -3.20 5.54 38.92
CA PHE A 581 -1.89 5.85 38.35
C PHE A 581 -1.86 7.21 37.63
N LYS A 582 -2.94 7.65 37.03
CA LYS A 582 -3.08 9.01 36.54
C LYS A 582 -3.01 10.03 37.68
N ARG A 583 -3.53 9.70 38.87
CA ARG A 583 -3.41 10.54 40.08
C ARG A 583 -1.96 10.63 40.53
N VAL A 584 -1.21 9.52 40.54
CA VAL A 584 0.25 9.48 40.76
C VAL A 584 0.98 10.45 39.81
N ALA A 585 0.71 10.32 38.50
CA ALA A 585 1.33 11.16 37.50
C ALA A 585 1.00 12.65 37.61
N ASN A 586 -0.21 13.00 38.08
CA ASN A 586 -0.62 14.39 38.27
C ASN A 586 0.06 15.07 39.46
N ILE A 587 0.32 14.32 40.54
CA ILE A 587 0.97 14.87 41.74
C ILE A 587 2.41 15.27 41.44
N ILE A 588 3.11 14.52 40.61
CA ILE A 588 4.52 14.80 40.29
C ILE A 588 4.73 15.88 39.24
N LYS A 589 3.66 16.45 38.69
CA LYS A 589 3.74 17.40 37.56
C LYS A 589 4.67 18.60 37.79
N ASN A 590 4.88 18.98 39.07
CA ASN A 590 5.71 20.06 39.49
C ASN A 590 6.98 19.62 40.26
N ILE A 591 7.33 18.30 40.19
CA ILE A 591 8.47 17.73 40.88
C ILE A 591 9.57 17.50 39.81
N ASP A 592 10.79 17.95 40.14
CA ASP A 592 11.95 17.58 39.31
C ASP A 592 12.27 16.08 39.54
N VAL A 593 11.86 15.25 38.60
CA VAL A 593 12.09 13.80 38.65
C VAL A 593 13.55 13.42 38.40
N ASN A 594 14.41 14.36 38.01
CA ASN A 594 15.85 14.14 37.85
C ASN A 594 16.64 14.50 39.13
N ALA A 595 15.96 15.07 40.13
CA ALA A 595 16.57 15.31 41.43
C ALA A 595 16.76 14.03 42.23
N ASP A 596 17.53 14.12 43.32
CA ASP A 596 17.66 12.99 44.27
C ASP A 596 16.33 12.79 44.99
N LEU A 597 15.59 11.76 44.60
CA LEU A 597 14.26 11.40 45.14
C LEU A 597 14.38 10.56 46.42
N HIS A 598 15.28 10.93 47.36
CA HIS A 598 15.47 10.20 48.60
C HIS A 598 14.21 10.19 49.48
N VAL A 599 13.81 9.02 49.97
CA VAL A 599 12.73 8.83 50.93
C VAL A 599 13.32 8.50 52.30
N ASN A 600 13.01 9.32 53.30
CA ASN A 600 13.45 9.14 54.69
C ASN A 600 12.33 8.53 55.53
N GLU A 601 12.48 7.28 55.94
CA GLU A 601 11.50 6.54 56.75
C GLU A 601 11.21 7.21 58.11
N ALA A 602 12.16 7.99 58.68
CA ALA A 602 11.96 8.70 59.91
C ALA A 602 10.93 9.86 59.84
N LEU A 603 10.58 10.30 58.63
CA LEU A 603 9.61 11.35 58.38
C LEU A 603 8.18 10.79 58.09
N PHE A 604 7.99 9.47 58.22
CA PHE A 604 6.66 8.88 58.07
C PHE A 604 5.83 9.13 59.36
N GLU A 605 4.66 9.73 59.18
CA GLU A 605 3.76 10.08 60.27
C GLU A 605 2.66 9.05 60.52
N ASN A 606 2.39 8.17 59.54
CA ASN A 606 1.33 7.14 59.66
C ASN A 606 1.71 5.81 59.02
N GLU A 607 0.86 4.79 59.23
CA GLU A 607 1.05 3.43 58.76
C GLU A 607 0.94 3.29 57.22
N TYR A 608 0.13 4.12 56.56
CA TYR A 608 -0.08 4.04 55.11
C TYR A 608 1.14 4.48 54.32
N GLU A 609 1.94 5.44 54.84
CA GLU A 609 3.22 5.83 54.25
C GLU A 609 4.21 4.68 54.31
N LYS A 610 4.27 4.01 55.47
CA LYS A 610 5.17 2.84 55.66
C LYS A 610 4.74 1.66 54.82
N ALA A 611 3.44 1.34 54.75
CA ALA A 611 2.91 0.24 54.00
C ALA A 611 3.21 0.39 52.48
N LEU A 612 2.87 1.56 51.92
CA LEU A 612 3.16 1.86 50.49
C LEU A 612 4.66 1.78 50.20
N TYR A 613 5.53 2.32 51.07
CA TYR A 613 6.96 2.30 50.83
C TYR A 613 7.54 0.88 50.90
N GLN A 614 7.08 0.03 51.85
CA GLN A 614 7.49 -1.36 51.96
C GLN A 614 7.01 -2.21 50.79
N ALA A 615 5.76 -2.03 50.36
CA ALA A 615 5.19 -2.69 49.15
C ALA A 615 5.99 -2.30 47.91
N PHE A 616 6.28 -1.01 47.71
CA PHE A 616 7.07 -0.51 46.59
C PHE A 616 8.49 -1.09 46.64
N LYS A 617 9.19 -1.08 47.79
CA LYS A 617 10.51 -1.69 47.92
C LYS A 617 10.50 -3.18 47.55
N ALA A 618 9.50 -3.92 47.96
CA ALA A 618 9.33 -5.32 47.62
C ALA A 618 9.28 -5.52 46.08
N VAL A 619 8.47 -4.69 45.38
CA VAL A 619 8.34 -4.76 43.92
C VAL A 619 9.67 -4.43 43.22
N VAL A 620 10.32 -3.32 43.57
CA VAL A 620 11.55 -2.89 42.83
C VAL A 620 12.78 -3.70 43.17
N SER A 621 12.78 -4.50 44.27
CA SER A 621 13.88 -5.38 44.63
C SER A 621 13.94 -6.67 43.80
N VAL A 622 12.86 -7.02 43.11
CA VAL A 622 12.76 -8.22 42.26
C VAL A 622 13.30 -7.92 40.87
N LYS A 623 14.09 -8.83 40.33
CA LYS A 623 14.50 -8.80 38.92
C LYS A 623 13.49 -9.63 38.12
N TYR A 624 12.62 -8.97 37.38
CA TYR A 624 11.63 -9.61 36.51
C TYR A 624 12.29 -10.11 35.23
N GLU A 625 11.78 -11.21 34.67
CA GLU A 625 12.25 -11.75 33.39
C GLU A 625 11.61 -11.04 32.21
N THR A 626 10.38 -10.58 32.38
CA THR A 626 9.60 -9.91 31.31
C THR A 626 9.09 -8.53 31.75
N TYR A 627 8.78 -7.68 30.79
CA TYR A 627 8.12 -6.39 31.07
C TYR A 627 6.68 -6.56 31.54
N GLU A 628 6.00 -7.63 31.12
CA GLU A 628 4.67 -7.99 31.58
C GLU A 628 4.66 -8.24 33.09
N GLU A 629 5.53 -9.12 33.59
CA GLU A 629 5.66 -9.41 35.03
C GLU A 629 5.97 -8.16 35.85
N ASN A 630 6.87 -7.30 35.35
CA ASN A 630 7.23 -6.06 36.03
C ASN A 630 6.04 -5.08 36.08
N LEU A 631 5.29 -4.94 34.98
CA LEU A 631 4.11 -4.09 34.94
C LEU A 631 2.98 -4.62 35.84
N ASP A 632 2.74 -5.94 35.85
CA ASP A 632 1.75 -6.56 36.74
C ASP A 632 2.07 -6.32 38.22
N ALA A 633 3.34 -6.46 38.60
CA ALA A 633 3.78 -6.16 39.95
C ALA A 633 3.63 -4.68 40.32
N LEU A 634 3.93 -3.78 39.40
CA LEU A 634 3.74 -2.34 39.60
C LEU A 634 2.26 -1.95 39.70
N PHE A 635 1.40 -2.53 38.85
CA PHE A 635 -0.05 -2.32 38.92
C PHE A 635 -0.67 -2.95 40.20
N GLY A 636 -0.06 -4.00 40.73
CA GLY A 636 -0.42 -4.58 42.02
C GLY A 636 -0.33 -3.62 43.20
N LEU A 637 0.46 -2.53 43.10
CA LEU A 637 0.54 -1.49 44.15
C LEU A 637 -0.73 -0.62 44.26
N LYS A 638 -1.75 -0.83 43.38
CA LYS A 638 -2.96 -0.01 43.35
C LYS A 638 -3.62 0.15 44.72
N SER A 639 -3.82 -0.94 45.44
CA SER A 639 -4.49 -0.90 46.75
C SER A 639 -3.73 -0.07 47.77
N ASP A 640 -2.42 -0.18 47.82
CA ASP A 640 -1.56 0.55 48.75
C ASP A 640 -1.50 2.06 48.36
N ILE A 641 -1.49 2.35 47.06
CA ILE A 641 -1.54 3.75 46.53
C ILE A 641 -2.88 4.38 46.85
N ASP A 642 -4.00 3.68 46.64
CA ASP A 642 -5.33 4.18 46.98
C ASP A 642 -5.44 4.43 48.47
N ALA A 643 -5.04 3.46 49.32
CA ALA A 643 -5.05 3.62 50.78
C ALA A 643 -4.16 4.81 51.24
N PHE A 644 -3.01 5.01 50.62
CA PHE A 644 -2.15 6.17 50.86
C PHE A 644 -2.88 7.47 50.51
N PHE A 645 -3.48 7.58 49.32
CA PHE A 645 -4.14 8.81 48.88
C PHE A 645 -5.43 9.13 49.68
N ASP A 646 -6.07 8.13 50.19
CA ASP A 646 -7.32 8.29 51.00
C ASP A 646 -7.02 8.73 52.43
N ASN A 647 -5.84 8.38 52.97
CA ASN A 647 -5.51 8.60 54.39
C ASN A 647 -4.30 9.57 54.59
N VAL A 648 -3.59 9.97 53.52
CA VAL A 648 -2.42 10.81 53.65
C VAL A 648 -2.55 12.07 52.77
N MET A 649 -2.46 13.24 53.43
CA MET A 649 -2.38 14.51 52.69
C MET A 649 -0.97 14.72 52.13
N VAL A 650 -0.79 14.47 50.84
CA VAL A 650 0.54 14.60 50.18
C VAL A 650 1.14 16.01 50.35
N ASN A 651 0.32 17.05 50.24
CA ASN A 651 0.73 18.44 50.45
C ASN A 651 0.62 18.83 51.93
N ALA A 652 1.43 18.18 52.79
CA ALA A 652 1.52 18.52 54.20
C ALA A 652 2.02 19.97 54.43
N GLU A 653 1.72 20.51 55.62
CA GLU A 653 2.18 21.87 56.02
C GLU A 653 3.71 21.85 56.24
N ASP A 654 4.24 20.78 56.85
CA ASP A 654 5.69 20.63 57.01
C ASP A 654 6.34 20.32 55.63
N VAL A 655 7.27 21.16 55.23
CA VAL A 655 7.95 21.11 53.92
C VAL A 655 8.76 19.81 53.78
N ASN A 656 9.36 19.27 54.83
CA ASN A 656 10.15 18.04 54.80
C ASN A 656 9.26 16.83 54.63
N VAL A 657 8.14 16.78 55.38
CA VAL A 657 7.14 15.70 55.27
C VAL A 657 6.50 15.72 53.88
N LYS A 658 6.12 16.91 53.38
CA LYS A 658 5.60 17.10 52.03
C LYS A 658 6.58 16.58 50.97
N SER A 659 7.86 17.00 51.03
CA SER A 659 8.87 16.60 50.07
C SER A 659 9.08 15.08 50.13
N ASN A 660 9.10 14.48 51.34
CA ASN A 660 9.25 13.02 51.52
C ASN A 660 8.09 12.24 50.88
N ARG A 661 6.84 12.67 51.07
CA ARG A 661 5.64 12.07 50.45
C ARG A 661 5.67 12.20 48.93
N GLN A 662 6.08 13.37 48.44
CA GLN A 662 6.23 13.62 47.01
C GLN A 662 7.32 12.76 46.40
N ASN A 663 8.46 12.59 47.08
CA ASN A 663 9.57 11.73 46.63
C ASN A 663 9.12 10.27 46.54
N LEU A 664 8.32 9.75 47.46
CA LEU A 664 7.79 8.40 47.42
C LEU A 664 6.93 8.19 46.16
N ILE A 665 6.00 9.09 45.90
CA ILE A 665 5.13 9.04 44.73
C ILE A 665 5.94 9.20 43.44
N ALA A 666 6.97 10.05 43.43
CA ALA A 666 7.87 10.21 42.28
C ALA A 666 8.70 8.97 41.99
N GLN A 667 9.19 8.26 43.04
CA GLN A 667 9.90 6.98 42.83
C GLN A 667 8.98 5.92 42.18
N ILE A 668 7.73 5.81 42.62
CA ILE A 668 6.74 4.90 42.03
C ILE A 668 6.50 5.26 40.55
N TYR A 669 6.28 6.54 40.24
CA TYR A 669 6.13 6.99 38.86
C TYR A 669 7.36 6.69 37.99
N MET A 670 8.58 6.90 38.50
CA MET A 670 9.82 6.61 37.78
C MET A 670 10.02 5.12 37.49
N ALA A 671 9.54 4.25 38.39
CA ALA A 671 9.51 2.81 38.17
C ALA A 671 8.63 2.46 36.95
N PHE A 672 7.41 3.02 36.86
CA PHE A 672 6.57 2.89 35.66
C PHE A 672 7.22 3.51 34.42
N ARG A 673 7.76 4.71 34.55
CA ARG A 673 8.38 5.44 33.43
C ARG A 673 9.58 4.71 32.86
N SER A 674 10.24 3.86 33.61
CA SER A 674 11.31 3.01 33.07
C SER A 674 10.81 2.05 31.96
N ILE A 675 9.49 1.78 31.92
CA ILE A 675 8.85 0.96 30.90
C ILE A 675 8.02 1.85 29.97
N ALA A 676 7.09 2.63 30.54
CA ALA A 676 6.19 3.51 29.78
C ALA A 676 5.73 4.71 30.62
N ASP A 677 5.52 5.86 30.00
CA ASP A 677 4.94 7.02 30.67
C ASP A 677 3.42 6.87 30.74
N ILE A 678 2.94 6.47 31.89
CA ILE A 678 1.51 6.17 32.13
C ILE A 678 0.56 7.35 31.91
N LYS A 679 1.06 8.61 31.90
CA LYS A 679 0.23 9.80 31.60
C LYS A 679 -0.29 9.79 30.17
N GLU A 680 0.44 9.21 29.26
CA GLU A 680 0.12 9.21 27.83
C GLU A 680 -0.93 8.18 27.46
N ILE A 681 -1.24 7.22 28.35
CA ILE A 681 -2.19 6.16 28.07
C ILE A 681 -3.62 6.70 28.11
N SER A 682 -4.34 6.56 27.01
CA SER A 682 -5.76 6.82 26.88
C SER A 682 -6.50 5.51 26.51
N ILE A 683 -7.51 5.18 27.29
CA ILE A 683 -8.36 4.01 27.09
C ILE A 683 -9.68 4.47 26.48
#